data_05cb54fe5118ffef2bdf1eb600a9f112
#
_entry.id   05cb54fe5118ffef2bdf1eb600a9f112
#
_cell.length_a   1.000
_cell.length_b   1.000
_cell.length_c   1.000
_cell.angle_alpha   90.00
_cell.angle_beta   90.00
_cell.angle_gamma   90.00
#
_symmetry.space_group_name_H-M   'P 1'
#
loop_
_entity.id
_entity.type
_entity.pdbx_description
1 polymer ?
#
loop_
_entity_poly.entity_id
_entity_poly.type
_entity_poly.pdbx_seq_one_letter_code
_entity_poly.pdbx_strand_id
1 'polypeptide(L)'
;MTEQFINPDVYSISNLFNSNAFIVPVYQRPYSWGDKQINSFLEDSYKSFEAYCNNANKDSPTLDINSILFAGTIYLRLSSIRSNKNIYDVVDGQQRITTCVLLLVAILNRLYAFDDDNSKDVVTILRSLLWKKTKEFPVLELGSIESAFFKELMNELYDRKNVIGWLNGNKNHLNHAEERIFNNLRTIDVFLDKNGITTAEALCSFLDFVTSNIKVIGIMITTSMSKMFEYFESINGKGKKLEEIDLIKSYLFQNIKETDYEDYLNKWGKLTISTNDNLMDYLTVYIRGCISFSEKGLKKDKVKKLIESSLKSYFKTSTIEETVKKFIDDLTEKVNYYRFIKNIDNAVRDCEPIKTSNILKSYLLLSCYCGYGNDKPMQFKSMLLFKDGKCNIQDLEKLFQITFVYILTFQTIANKESKNTSKLLRTIQNKLLKNNELNAELVSEIDYLLKKSIQDNAINNDLIRKLIPQNLCYTNRDVTKAVLSFINFFDEETRETDYNKLFIFLAQLWNIVQVDHILPRNPDKDSQFKYWSTNKETKVYLKEGQDFYKSDELVHEYYEKDLFEKEKLHPIGNLRLEYGQDNISKGNQLIELKDLGNQKISTYTQILERQSALVETILNSRIVLTSDNIGEITPLVHKTMIIEITNRSHLMGDLDNITKNSNVISFIYKTEKYNLDKHTYVNLLETVLKLIYKFCPQKLAKLAEQNYKPFGDRIGLSSNQENIKIKCAVIADNIYLETNYSGAYCVKLLYAILGEIDENPDDLMINVSPESLT
;
A
#
# COMPACT_ATOMS: atom_id res chain seq x y z
N MET A 1 -32.20 -43.69 14.92
CA MET A 1 -30.79 -43.56 14.50
C MET A 1 -30.29 -42.30 15.11
N THR A 2 -29.35 -42.37 16.04
CA THR A 2 -28.64 -41.20 16.57
C THR A 2 -27.84 -40.62 15.41
N GLU A 3 -28.22 -39.45 14.89
CA GLU A 3 -27.43 -38.72 13.91
C GLU A 3 -26.04 -38.51 14.49
N GLN A 4 -25.01 -39.15 13.90
CA GLN A 4 -23.64 -38.88 14.23
C GLN A 4 -23.28 -37.49 13.70
N PHE A 5 -23.10 -36.53 14.58
CA PHE A 5 -22.72 -35.16 14.23
C PHE A 5 -21.30 -35.06 13.63
N ILE A 6 -20.47 -36.07 13.79
CA ILE A 6 -19.09 -36.16 13.32
C ILE A 6 -18.89 -37.54 12.70
N ASN A 7 -18.57 -37.60 11.41
CA ASN A 7 -18.33 -38.86 10.69
C ASN A 7 -16.89 -38.80 10.06
N PRO A 8 -15.90 -39.43 10.70
CA PRO A 8 -14.56 -39.54 10.15
C PRO A 8 -14.46 -40.70 9.17
N ASP A 9 -13.81 -40.49 8.05
CA ASP A 9 -13.45 -41.54 7.09
C ASP A 9 -12.10 -41.23 6.43
N VAL A 10 -11.45 -42.27 5.88
CA VAL A 10 -10.17 -42.16 5.17
C VAL A 10 -10.41 -42.12 3.67
N TYR A 11 -10.03 -41.02 3.05
CA TYR A 11 -10.19 -40.84 1.61
C TYR A 11 -8.84 -40.84 0.90
N SER A 12 -8.77 -41.50 -0.26
CA SER A 12 -7.77 -41.15 -1.27
C SER A 12 -8.17 -39.85 -1.98
N ILE A 13 -7.23 -39.19 -2.62
CA ILE A 13 -7.53 -37.97 -3.37
C ILE A 13 -8.56 -38.22 -4.47
N SER A 14 -8.47 -39.37 -5.18
CA SER A 14 -9.47 -39.73 -6.18
C SER A 14 -10.86 -39.91 -5.57
N ASN A 15 -11.01 -40.62 -4.45
CA ASN A 15 -12.30 -40.83 -3.80
C ASN A 15 -12.87 -39.53 -3.25
N LEU A 16 -12.01 -38.68 -2.69
CA LEU A 16 -12.42 -37.37 -2.16
C LEU A 16 -12.93 -36.46 -3.28
N PHE A 17 -12.22 -36.39 -4.41
CA PHE A 17 -12.52 -35.46 -5.49
C PHE A 17 -13.58 -35.97 -6.47
N ASN A 18 -13.76 -37.29 -6.65
CA ASN A 18 -14.73 -37.83 -7.61
C ASN A 18 -16.17 -37.39 -7.36
N SER A 19 -16.60 -37.45 -6.11
CA SER A 19 -18.01 -37.23 -5.74
C SER A 19 -18.29 -35.84 -5.18
N ASN A 20 -17.27 -35.04 -4.92
CA ASN A 20 -17.36 -33.83 -4.15
C ASN A 20 -16.71 -32.64 -4.87
N ALA A 21 -17.18 -31.44 -4.54
CA ALA A 21 -16.53 -30.18 -4.82
C ALA A 21 -16.38 -29.40 -3.51
N PHE A 22 -15.41 -28.51 -3.46
CA PHE A 22 -15.01 -27.82 -2.24
C PHE A 22 -15.02 -26.33 -2.46
N ILE A 23 -15.52 -25.61 -1.48
CA ILE A 23 -15.45 -24.16 -1.39
C ILE A 23 -14.61 -23.83 -0.15
N VAL A 24 -13.55 -23.09 -0.33
CA VAL A 24 -12.88 -22.40 0.77
C VAL A 24 -13.66 -21.10 1.00
N PRO A 25 -14.43 -20.99 2.09
CA PRO A 25 -15.26 -19.79 2.27
C PRO A 25 -14.45 -18.51 2.40
N VAL A 26 -15.02 -17.37 2.01
CA VAL A 26 -14.39 -16.03 2.07
C VAL A 26 -13.85 -15.66 3.46
N TYR A 27 -14.36 -16.29 4.48
CA TYR A 27 -13.91 -16.07 5.84
C TYR A 27 -12.66 -16.88 6.22
N GLN A 28 -12.25 -17.85 5.45
CA GLN A 28 -10.97 -18.53 5.67
C GLN A 28 -9.82 -17.60 5.28
N ARG A 29 -8.66 -17.82 5.92
CA ARG A 29 -7.45 -17.09 5.52
C ARG A 29 -7.05 -17.50 4.10
N PRO A 30 -6.35 -16.63 3.37
CA PRO A 30 -5.81 -16.98 2.06
C PRO A 30 -4.83 -18.16 2.13
N TYR A 31 -4.54 -18.73 0.96
CA TYR A 31 -3.53 -19.77 0.86
C TYR A 31 -2.16 -19.27 1.39
N SER A 32 -1.57 -20.00 2.34
CA SER A 32 -0.44 -19.52 3.14
C SER A 32 0.75 -20.46 3.24
N TRP A 33 0.73 -21.63 2.59
CA TRP A 33 1.92 -22.48 2.51
C TRP A 33 2.98 -21.81 1.64
N GLY A 34 4.21 -21.70 2.18
CA GLY A 34 5.38 -21.24 1.46
C GLY A 34 6.39 -22.36 1.24
N ASP A 35 7.58 -22.02 0.80
CA ASP A 35 8.64 -22.94 0.37
C ASP A 35 8.91 -24.06 1.37
N LYS A 36 8.94 -23.78 2.66
CA LYS A 36 9.21 -24.78 3.71
C LYS A 36 8.14 -25.86 3.74
N GLN A 37 6.86 -25.49 3.70
CA GLN A 37 5.75 -26.42 3.79
C GLN A 37 5.59 -27.23 2.50
N ILE A 38 5.69 -26.55 1.34
CA ILE A 38 5.54 -27.23 0.05
C ILE A 38 6.68 -28.21 -0.21
N ASN A 39 7.93 -27.83 0.06
CA ASN A 39 9.07 -28.74 -0.11
C ASN A 39 8.97 -29.95 0.81
N SER A 40 8.60 -29.77 2.09
CA SER A 40 8.40 -30.91 3.00
C SER A 40 7.31 -31.86 2.49
N PHE A 41 6.18 -31.33 2.01
CA PHE A 41 5.10 -32.14 1.45
C PHE A 41 5.54 -32.91 0.20
N LEU A 42 6.31 -32.29 -0.69
CA LEU A 42 6.81 -32.90 -1.91
C LEU A 42 7.87 -33.98 -1.62
N GLU A 43 8.79 -33.71 -0.68
CA GLU A 43 9.81 -34.69 -0.26
C GLU A 43 9.17 -35.93 0.38
N ASP A 44 8.17 -35.73 1.25
CA ASP A 44 7.43 -36.84 1.86
C ASP A 44 6.62 -37.60 0.80
N SER A 45 6.03 -36.91 -0.18
CA SER A 45 5.34 -37.52 -1.33
C SER A 45 6.28 -38.37 -2.15
N TYR A 46 7.50 -37.90 -2.43
CA TYR A 46 8.46 -38.61 -3.25
C TYR A 46 9.00 -39.89 -2.57
N LYS A 47 9.32 -39.83 -1.28
CA LYS A 47 9.71 -41.00 -0.49
C LYS A 47 8.65 -42.09 -0.52
N SER A 48 7.36 -41.70 -0.36
CA SER A 48 6.28 -42.68 -0.44
C SER A 48 6.02 -43.17 -1.87
N PHE A 49 6.27 -42.38 -2.89
CA PHE A 49 6.23 -42.77 -4.29
C PHE A 49 7.32 -43.78 -4.66
N GLU A 50 8.56 -43.57 -4.20
CA GLU A 50 9.63 -44.57 -4.39
C GLU A 50 9.27 -45.92 -3.76
N ALA A 51 8.69 -45.90 -2.55
CA ALA A 51 8.22 -47.13 -1.91
C ALA A 51 7.04 -47.76 -2.68
N TYR A 52 6.14 -46.97 -3.26
CA TYR A 52 5.04 -47.39 -4.12
C TYR A 52 5.60 -48.11 -5.37
N CYS A 53 6.52 -47.52 -6.11
CA CYS A 53 7.14 -48.10 -7.30
C CYS A 53 7.88 -49.41 -6.98
N ASN A 54 8.63 -49.40 -5.87
CA ASN A 54 9.36 -50.60 -5.43
C ASN A 54 8.42 -51.75 -5.04
N ASN A 55 7.25 -51.44 -4.49
CA ASN A 55 6.25 -52.46 -4.14
C ASN A 55 5.50 -52.97 -5.37
N ALA A 56 5.20 -52.13 -6.34
CA ALA A 56 4.55 -52.51 -7.60
C ALA A 56 5.40 -53.47 -8.44
N ASN A 57 6.72 -53.39 -8.33
CA ASN A 57 7.67 -54.26 -9.06
C ASN A 57 7.95 -55.60 -8.38
N LYS A 58 7.27 -55.96 -7.26
CA LYS A 58 7.39 -57.26 -6.60
C LYS A 58 6.48 -58.30 -7.24
N ASP A 59 6.90 -59.53 -7.32
CA ASP A 59 6.11 -60.65 -7.84
C ASP A 59 4.78 -60.87 -7.09
N SER A 60 4.71 -60.41 -5.86
CA SER A 60 3.50 -60.41 -5.04
C SER A 60 3.38 -59.09 -4.25
N PRO A 61 2.73 -58.08 -4.82
CA PRO A 61 2.53 -56.79 -4.13
C PRO A 61 1.75 -56.96 -2.82
N THR A 62 2.33 -56.50 -1.72
CA THR A 62 1.68 -56.50 -0.39
C THR A 62 1.36 -55.08 -0.01
N LEU A 63 0.43 -54.90 0.92
CA LEU A 63 0.13 -53.57 1.45
C LEU A 63 1.37 -53.06 2.22
N ASP A 64 2.07 -52.11 1.62
CA ASP A 64 3.23 -51.45 2.25
C ASP A 64 2.82 -50.07 2.76
N ILE A 65 2.85 -49.92 4.07
CA ILE A 65 2.48 -48.66 4.72
C ILE A 65 3.39 -47.48 4.29
N ASN A 66 4.63 -47.76 3.90
CA ASN A 66 5.57 -46.74 3.44
C ASN A 66 5.19 -46.20 2.07
N SER A 67 4.38 -46.93 1.29
CA SER A 67 3.83 -46.46 0.01
C SER A 67 2.63 -45.52 0.17
N ILE A 68 2.21 -45.23 1.38
CA ILE A 68 1.05 -44.34 1.69
C ILE A 68 1.54 -43.05 2.32
N LEU A 69 1.19 -41.92 1.73
CA LEU A 69 1.38 -40.62 2.35
C LEU A 69 0.09 -40.20 3.08
N PHE A 70 0.19 -40.01 4.38
CA PHE A 70 -0.90 -39.41 5.15
C PHE A 70 -0.74 -37.89 5.15
N ALA A 71 -1.60 -37.19 4.40
CA ALA A 71 -1.56 -35.75 4.24
C ALA A 71 -2.30 -34.96 5.37
N GLY A 72 -2.85 -35.69 6.37
CA GLY A 72 -3.48 -35.10 7.57
C GLY A 72 -5.00 -35.11 7.52
N THR A 73 -5.63 -34.35 8.44
CA THR A 73 -7.08 -34.30 8.61
C THR A 73 -7.66 -33.06 7.95
N ILE A 74 -8.83 -33.22 7.33
CA ILE A 74 -9.66 -32.12 6.78
C ILE A 74 -11.03 -32.14 7.43
N TYR A 75 -11.58 -30.98 7.70
CA TYR A 75 -12.92 -30.82 8.31
C TYR A 75 -13.85 -30.14 7.28
N LEU A 76 -14.96 -30.81 6.98
CA LEU A 76 -15.85 -30.45 5.89
C LEU A 76 -17.29 -30.31 6.41
N ARG A 77 -17.99 -29.27 5.96
CA ARG A 77 -19.43 -29.07 6.20
C ARG A 77 -20.16 -29.14 4.88
N LEU A 78 -21.20 -29.96 4.80
CA LEU A 78 -22.04 -29.99 3.61
C LEU A 78 -22.76 -28.65 3.45
N SER A 79 -22.45 -27.94 2.36
CA SER A 79 -23.03 -26.65 2.04
C SER A 79 -24.26 -26.76 1.15
N SER A 80 -24.16 -27.56 0.08
CA SER A 80 -25.24 -27.77 -0.88
C SER A 80 -25.02 -29.03 -1.71
N ILE A 81 -26.01 -29.39 -2.53
CA ILE A 81 -25.90 -30.45 -3.55
C ILE A 81 -26.17 -29.80 -4.92
N ARG A 82 -25.22 -29.91 -5.84
CA ARG A 82 -25.32 -29.36 -7.19
C ARG A 82 -24.96 -30.43 -8.22
N SER A 83 -25.85 -30.66 -9.18
CA SER A 83 -25.65 -31.67 -10.25
C SER A 83 -25.26 -33.05 -9.72
N ASN A 84 -25.90 -33.53 -8.67
CA ASN A 84 -25.63 -34.80 -7.96
C ASN A 84 -24.21 -34.89 -7.36
N LYS A 85 -23.57 -33.76 -7.07
CA LYS A 85 -22.30 -33.67 -6.36
C LYS A 85 -22.50 -32.92 -5.05
N ASN A 86 -21.88 -33.43 -3.99
CA ASN A 86 -21.84 -32.71 -2.72
C ASN A 86 -20.88 -31.54 -2.80
N ILE A 87 -21.30 -30.37 -2.38
CA ILE A 87 -20.47 -29.20 -2.22
C ILE A 87 -20.21 -29.02 -0.75
N TYR A 88 -18.94 -29.03 -0.36
CA TYR A 88 -18.50 -28.86 1.01
C TYR A 88 -17.79 -27.55 1.23
N ASP A 89 -18.18 -26.84 2.27
CA ASP A 89 -17.35 -25.78 2.84
C ASP A 89 -16.16 -26.42 3.57
N VAL A 90 -14.95 -25.98 3.24
CA VAL A 90 -13.74 -26.42 3.91
C VAL A 90 -13.60 -25.65 5.22
N VAL A 91 -13.83 -26.32 6.33
CA VAL A 91 -13.74 -25.73 7.68
C VAL A 91 -12.31 -25.66 8.19
N ASP A 92 -11.55 -26.73 7.95
CA ASP A 92 -10.10 -26.78 8.16
C ASP A 92 -9.45 -27.74 7.15
N GLY A 93 -8.16 -27.56 6.91
CA GLY A 93 -7.41 -28.33 5.93
C GLY A 93 -7.37 -27.71 4.53
N GLN A 94 -7.81 -26.47 4.36
CA GLN A 94 -7.79 -25.76 3.07
C GLN A 94 -6.42 -25.77 2.41
N GLN A 95 -5.33 -25.57 3.18
CA GLN A 95 -3.97 -25.55 2.65
C GLN A 95 -3.61 -26.90 1.99
N ARG A 96 -4.05 -28.00 2.60
CA ARG A 96 -3.82 -29.37 2.11
C ARG A 96 -4.60 -29.64 0.83
N ILE A 97 -5.90 -29.32 0.82
CA ILE A 97 -6.74 -29.49 -0.37
C ILE A 97 -6.20 -28.64 -1.52
N THR A 98 -5.89 -27.38 -1.29
CA THR A 98 -5.35 -26.48 -2.31
C THR A 98 -4.01 -27.03 -2.85
N THR A 99 -3.10 -27.49 -1.99
CA THR A 99 -1.82 -28.06 -2.44
C THR A 99 -2.02 -29.34 -3.27
N CYS A 100 -2.95 -30.22 -2.89
CA CYS A 100 -3.27 -31.40 -3.69
C CYS A 100 -3.82 -31.00 -5.08
N VAL A 101 -4.68 -29.98 -5.15
CA VAL A 101 -5.17 -29.47 -6.44
C VAL A 101 -4.02 -28.87 -7.26
N LEU A 102 -3.12 -28.06 -6.66
CA LEU A 102 -1.96 -27.50 -7.37
C LEU A 102 -1.02 -28.60 -7.92
N LEU A 103 -0.84 -29.69 -7.18
CA LEU A 103 -0.06 -30.85 -7.65
C LEU A 103 -0.71 -31.50 -8.89
N LEU A 104 -2.04 -31.72 -8.86
CA LEU A 104 -2.78 -32.24 -10.01
C LEU A 104 -2.77 -31.27 -11.20
N VAL A 105 -2.83 -29.96 -10.96
CA VAL A 105 -2.69 -28.91 -11.96
C VAL A 105 -1.34 -28.99 -12.67
N ALA A 106 -0.25 -29.12 -11.92
CA ALA A 106 1.10 -29.23 -12.49
C ALA A 106 1.27 -30.50 -13.34
N ILE A 107 0.76 -31.63 -12.85
CA ILE A 107 0.80 -32.90 -13.59
C ILE A 107 -0.01 -32.79 -14.91
N LEU A 108 -1.24 -32.25 -14.83
CA LEU A 108 -2.09 -32.08 -16.01
C LEU A 108 -1.46 -31.15 -17.05
N ASN A 109 -0.85 -30.04 -16.59
CA ASN A 109 -0.18 -29.08 -17.47
C ASN A 109 0.95 -29.76 -18.28
N ARG A 110 1.71 -30.67 -17.64
CA ARG A 110 2.76 -31.44 -18.31
C ARG A 110 2.22 -32.52 -19.23
N LEU A 111 1.16 -33.22 -18.82
CA LEU A 111 0.55 -34.28 -19.65
C LEU A 111 -0.03 -33.74 -20.97
N TYR A 112 -0.42 -32.48 -21.03
CA TYR A 112 -0.86 -31.85 -22.28
C TYR A 112 0.22 -31.77 -23.39
N ALA A 113 1.48 -31.95 -23.05
CA ALA A 113 2.57 -32.00 -24.02
C ALA A 113 2.69 -33.37 -24.75
N PHE A 114 1.98 -34.42 -24.29
CA PHE A 114 2.02 -35.75 -24.87
C PHE A 114 0.75 -36.03 -25.68
N ASP A 115 0.89 -36.71 -26.83
CA ASP A 115 -0.22 -36.97 -27.78
C ASP A 115 -0.51 -38.47 -27.96
N ASP A 116 0.12 -39.35 -27.16
CA ASP A 116 -0.18 -40.79 -27.15
C ASP A 116 -1.56 -41.07 -26.50
N ASP A 117 -2.16 -42.23 -26.90
CA ASP A 117 -3.53 -42.56 -26.48
C ASP A 117 -3.64 -42.75 -24.96
N ASN A 118 -2.63 -43.35 -24.32
CA ASN A 118 -2.64 -43.53 -22.87
C ASN A 118 -2.63 -42.19 -22.12
N SER A 119 -1.81 -41.23 -22.55
CA SER A 119 -1.79 -39.89 -22.02
C SER A 119 -3.12 -39.18 -22.20
N LYS A 120 -3.80 -39.31 -23.34
CA LYS A 120 -5.13 -38.75 -23.60
C LYS A 120 -6.20 -39.29 -22.66
N ASP A 121 -6.18 -40.61 -22.41
CA ASP A 121 -7.11 -41.22 -21.45
C ASP A 121 -6.89 -40.70 -20.03
N VAL A 122 -5.61 -40.65 -19.59
CA VAL A 122 -5.23 -40.14 -18.29
C VAL A 122 -5.60 -38.64 -18.14
N VAL A 123 -5.36 -37.84 -19.16
CA VAL A 123 -5.78 -36.43 -19.21
C VAL A 123 -7.30 -36.32 -19.01
N THR A 124 -8.09 -37.20 -19.67
CA THR A 124 -9.56 -37.20 -19.54
C THR A 124 -9.99 -37.51 -18.12
N ILE A 125 -9.38 -38.50 -17.48
CA ILE A 125 -9.65 -38.87 -16.09
C ILE A 125 -9.28 -37.71 -15.16
N LEU A 126 -8.10 -37.15 -15.29
CA LEU A 126 -7.61 -36.06 -14.42
C LEU A 126 -8.47 -34.79 -14.56
N ARG A 127 -8.91 -34.48 -15.79
CA ARG A 127 -9.88 -33.41 -16.01
C ARG A 127 -11.21 -33.66 -15.27
N SER A 128 -11.70 -34.90 -15.24
CA SER A 128 -12.93 -35.23 -14.52
C SER A 128 -12.78 -35.11 -13.00
N LEU A 129 -11.58 -35.25 -12.47
CA LEU A 129 -11.28 -34.98 -11.05
C LEU A 129 -11.27 -33.47 -10.76
N LEU A 130 -10.66 -32.66 -11.65
CA LEU A 130 -10.48 -31.23 -11.45
C LEU A 130 -11.73 -30.39 -11.79
N TRP A 131 -12.61 -30.86 -12.66
CA TRP A 131 -13.87 -30.17 -13.00
C TRP A 131 -15.07 -31.10 -12.95
N LYS A 132 -16.18 -30.59 -12.48
CA LYS A 132 -17.44 -31.32 -12.34
C LYS A 132 -18.40 -31.03 -13.52
N LYS A 133 -18.06 -31.54 -14.71
CA LYS A 133 -18.75 -31.43 -15.99
C LYS A 133 -18.34 -30.19 -16.82
N THR A 134 -18.28 -29.00 -16.25
CA THR A 134 -18.03 -27.76 -17.00
C THR A 134 -16.88 -26.97 -16.42
N LYS A 135 -16.31 -26.06 -17.22
CA LYS A 135 -15.27 -25.11 -16.83
C LYS A 135 -15.64 -24.25 -15.61
N GLU A 136 -16.93 -23.93 -15.48
CA GLU A 136 -17.45 -23.09 -14.41
C GLU A 136 -17.62 -23.83 -13.09
N PHE A 137 -17.40 -25.16 -13.07
CA PHE A 137 -17.54 -25.95 -11.87
C PHE A 137 -16.25 -26.73 -11.53
N PRO A 138 -15.20 -26.05 -11.07
CA PRO A 138 -13.96 -26.67 -10.63
C PRO A 138 -14.18 -27.48 -9.34
N VAL A 139 -13.26 -28.41 -9.06
CA VAL A 139 -13.28 -29.21 -7.82
C VAL A 139 -13.07 -28.36 -6.58
N LEU A 140 -12.37 -27.24 -6.71
CA LEU A 140 -12.05 -26.29 -5.63
C LEU A 140 -12.35 -24.88 -6.09
N GLU A 141 -13.07 -24.14 -5.26
CA GLU A 141 -13.25 -22.69 -5.35
C GLU A 141 -12.62 -22.03 -4.13
N LEU A 142 -11.81 -21.02 -4.33
CA LEU A 142 -11.22 -20.20 -3.27
C LEU A 142 -12.09 -18.95 -3.09
N GLY A 143 -12.42 -18.60 -1.85
CA GLY A 143 -13.30 -17.47 -1.53
C GLY A 143 -12.56 -16.20 -1.08
N SER A 144 -11.21 -16.21 -1.01
CA SER A 144 -10.40 -15.11 -0.51
C SER A 144 -9.84 -14.23 -1.65
N ILE A 145 -8.80 -13.43 -1.35
CA ILE A 145 -8.20 -12.46 -2.27
C ILE A 145 -7.60 -13.10 -3.54
N GLU A 146 -7.20 -14.37 -3.47
CA GLU A 146 -6.69 -15.15 -4.59
C GLU A 146 -7.76 -15.80 -5.47
N SER A 147 -9.04 -15.62 -5.14
CA SER A 147 -10.16 -16.29 -5.82
C SER A 147 -10.19 -16.04 -7.33
N ALA A 148 -10.05 -14.78 -7.74
CA ALA A 148 -10.09 -14.40 -9.15
C ALA A 148 -8.90 -15.00 -9.92
N PHE A 149 -7.71 -14.89 -9.38
CA PHE A 149 -6.48 -15.45 -9.94
C PHE A 149 -6.55 -16.98 -10.05
N PHE A 150 -6.98 -17.67 -8.98
CA PHE A 150 -7.11 -19.13 -9.01
C PHE A 150 -8.14 -19.60 -10.03
N LYS A 151 -9.26 -18.89 -10.16
CA LYS A 151 -10.29 -19.19 -11.17
C LYS A 151 -9.72 -19.00 -12.58
N GLU A 152 -8.96 -17.95 -12.83
CA GLU A 152 -8.33 -17.70 -14.12
C GLU A 152 -7.30 -18.79 -14.44
N LEU A 153 -6.44 -19.15 -13.48
CA LEU A 153 -5.50 -20.27 -13.60
C LEU A 153 -6.19 -21.58 -14.00
N MET A 154 -7.29 -21.93 -13.33
CA MET A 154 -8.08 -23.12 -13.64
C MET A 154 -8.71 -23.03 -15.04
N ASN A 155 -9.12 -21.84 -15.48
CA ASN A 155 -9.68 -21.62 -16.81
C ASN A 155 -8.62 -21.78 -17.91
N GLU A 156 -7.43 -21.22 -17.73
CA GLU A 156 -6.31 -21.36 -18.67
C GLU A 156 -5.92 -22.85 -18.82
N LEU A 157 -5.88 -23.58 -17.70
CA LEU A 157 -5.62 -25.02 -17.73
C LEU A 157 -6.73 -25.82 -18.44
N TYR A 158 -8.00 -25.45 -18.20
CA TYR A 158 -9.13 -26.10 -18.86
C TYR A 158 -9.06 -25.94 -20.39
N ASP A 159 -8.66 -24.75 -20.85
CA ASP A 159 -8.50 -24.43 -22.29
C ASP A 159 -7.21 -25.00 -22.89
N ARG A 160 -6.49 -25.87 -22.16
CA ARG A 160 -5.23 -26.53 -22.57
C ARG A 160 -4.10 -25.56 -22.88
N LYS A 161 -4.07 -24.39 -22.27
CA LYS A 161 -2.97 -23.45 -22.39
C LYS A 161 -1.84 -23.79 -21.42
N ASN A 162 -0.62 -23.40 -21.80
CA ASN A 162 0.53 -23.58 -20.92
C ASN A 162 0.43 -22.62 -19.72
N VAL A 163 0.01 -23.16 -18.57
CA VAL A 163 -0.23 -22.41 -17.34
C VAL A 163 1.08 -21.80 -16.80
N ILE A 164 2.19 -22.51 -16.89
CA ILE A 164 3.50 -21.99 -16.42
C ILE A 164 3.95 -20.82 -17.28
N GLY A 165 3.74 -20.88 -18.61
CA GLY A 165 4.01 -19.77 -19.51
C GLY A 165 3.11 -18.55 -19.23
N TRP A 166 1.81 -18.79 -19.02
CA TRP A 166 0.85 -17.75 -18.65
C TRP A 166 1.22 -17.07 -17.31
N LEU A 167 1.59 -17.85 -16.30
CA LEU A 167 2.03 -17.35 -15.00
C LEU A 167 3.25 -16.43 -15.11
N ASN A 168 4.24 -16.80 -15.92
CA ASN A 168 5.45 -15.99 -16.13
C ASN A 168 5.13 -14.62 -16.77
N GLY A 169 4.11 -14.55 -17.64
CA GLY A 169 3.65 -13.30 -18.26
C GLY A 169 2.90 -12.36 -17.29
N ASN A 170 2.31 -12.89 -16.23
CA ASN A 170 1.45 -12.14 -15.30
C ASN A 170 2.11 -11.82 -13.93
N LYS A 171 3.42 -12.05 -13.79
CA LYS A 171 4.14 -11.94 -12.52
C LYS A 171 4.11 -10.57 -11.83
N ASN A 172 3.92 -9.49 -12.56
CA ASN A 172 4.19 -8.12 -12.06
C ASN A 172 3.06 -7.48 -11.22
N HIS A 173 1.93 -8.18 -11.00
CA HIS A 173 0.74 -7.60 -10.35
C HIS A 173 0.09 -8.54 -9.33
N LEU A 174 0.80 -9.55 -8.86
CA LEU A 174 0.25 -10.53 -7.93
C LEU A 174 0.25 -10.01 -6.49
N ASN A 175 -0.83 -10.26 -5.76
CA ASN A 175 -0.84 -10.09 -4.31
C ASN A 175 -0.08 -11.25 -3.62
N HIS A 176 0.18 -11.14 -2.32
CA HIS A 176 0.97 -12.13 -1.58
C HIS A 176 0.40 -13.56 -1.60
N ALA A 177 -0.92 -13.74 -1.66
CA ALA A 177 -1.52 -15.07 -1.72
C ALA A 177 -1.41 -15.66 -3.14
N GLU A 178 -1.60 -14.84 -4.16
CA GLU A 178 -1.39 -15.20 -5.56
C GLU A 178 0.08 -15.54 -5.83
N GLU A 179 1.02 -14.75 -5.29
CA GLU A 179 2.46 -15.09 -5.35
C GLU A 179 2.78 -16.45 -4.74
N ARG A 180 2.14 -16.83 -3.63
CA ARG A 180 2.34 -18.15 -3.02
C ARG A 180 1.84 -19.27 -3.92
N ILE A 181 0.65 -19.14 -4.51
CA ILE A 181 0.14 -20.10 -5.49
C ILE A 181 1.09 -20.21 -6.68
N PHE A 182 1.53 -19.08 -7.22
CA PHE A 182 2.48 -19.01 -8.32
C PHE A 182 3.81 -19.69 -7.98
N ASN A 183 4.44 -19.33 -6.86
CA ASN A 183 5.73 -19.88 -6.46
C ASN A 183 5.63 -21.38 -6.17
N ASN A 184 4.54 -21.83 -5.53
CA ASN A 184 4.35 -23.25 -5.23
C ASN A 184 4.13 -24.09 -6.49
N LEU A 185 3.39 -23.59 -7.50
CA LEU A 185 3.29 -24.28 -8.80
C LEU A 185 4.66 -24.40 -9.47
N ARG A 186 5.49 -23.36 -9.45
CA ARG A 186 6.87 -23.44 -9.96
C ARG A 186 7.72 -24.42 -9.17
N THR A 187 7.59 -24.42 -7.85
CA THR A 187 8.32 -25.38 -6.99
C THR A 187 7.93 -26.82 -7.30
N ILE A 188 6.63 -27.09 -7.51
CA ILE A 188 6.15 -28.40 -7.94
C ILE A 188 6.72 -28.76 -9.32
N ASP A 189 6.71 -27.84 -10.25
CA ASP A 189 7.21 -28.06 -11.61
C ASP A 189 8.71 -28.40 -11.61
N VAL A 190 9.53 -27.61 -10.89
CA VAL A 190 10.96 -27.89 -10.68
C VAL A 190 11.19 -29.21 -9.95
N PHE A 191 10.35 -29.56 -8.99
CA PHE A 191 10.42 -30.81 -8.26
C PHE A 191 10.21 -32.03 -9.19
N LEU A 192 9.25 -31.97 -10.11
CA LEU A 192 9.00 -33.01 -11.10
C LEU A 192 10.23 -33.22 -12.00
N ASP A 193 10.86 -32.11 -12.45
CA ASP A 193 12.11 -32.21 -13.24
C ASP A 193 13.26 -32.82 -12.46
N LYS A 194 13.49 -32.35 -11.25
CA LYS A 194 14.59 -32.79 -10.38
C LYS A 194 14.52 -34.28 -10.07
N ASN A 195 13.33 -34.86 -10.00
CA ASN A 195 13.12 -36.27 -9.66
C ASN A 195 12.84 -37.15 -10.90
N GLY A 196 13.07 -36.63 -12.11
CA GLY A 196 12.94 -37.41 -13.35
C GLY A 196 11.49 -37.77 -13.73
N ILE A 197 10.47 -37.07 -13.13
CA ILE A 197 9.05 -37.30 -13.45
C ILE A 197 8.69 -36.44 -14.66
N THR A 198 9.29 -36.76 -15.81
CA THR A 198 9.22 -35.93 -17.02
C THR A 198 8.66 -36.63 -18.23
N THR A 199 8.62 -37.97 -18.25
CA THR A 199 8.03 -38.76 -19.33
C THR A 199 6.55 -39.03 -19.07
N ALA A 200 5.77 -39.32 -20.11
CA ALA A 200 4.35 -39.65 -19.98
C ALA A 200 4.13 -40.80 -18.96
N GLU A 201 4.92 -41.86 -19.04
CA GLU A 201 4.84 -43.01 -18.12
C GLU A 201 5.13 -42.62 -16.66
N ALA A 202 6.20 -41.85 -16.44
CA ALA A 202 6.54 -41.41 -15.10
C ALA A 202 5.47 -40.48 -14.50
N LEU A 203 4.90 -39.57 -15.31
CA LEU A 203 3.80 -38.69 -14.90
C LEU A 203 2.53 -39.48 -14.58
N CYS A 204 2.18 -40.48 -15.39
CA CYS A 204 1.02 -41.37 -15.14
C CYS A 204 1.25 -42.18 -13.86
N SER A 205 2.41 -42.78 -13.65
CA SER A 205 2.72 -43.52 -12.44
C SER A 205 2.69 -42.66 -11.18
N PHE A 206 3.23 -41.43 -11.26
CA PHE A 206 3.17 -40.48 -10.14
C PHE A 206 1.75 -39.99 -9.88
N LEU A 207 0.93 -39.79 -10.93
CA LEU A 207 -0.47 -39.45 -10.79
C LEU A 207 -1.26 -40.57 -10.09
N ASP A 208 -1.02 -41.83 -10.45
CA ASP A 208 -1.65 -43.00 -9.79
C ASP A 208 -1.32 -43.02 -8.30
N PHE A 209 -0.07 -42.79 -7.95
CA PHE A 209 0.35 -42.63 -6.56
C PHE A 209 -0.40 -41.47 -5.88
N VAL A 210 -0.40 -40.26 -6.47
CA VAL A 210 -1.01 -39.07 -5.91
C VAL A 210 -2.53 -39.28 -5.67
N THR A 211 -3.21 -39.89 -6.63
CA THR A 211 -4.67 -40.06 -6.57
C THR A 211 -5.10 -41.24 -5.66
N SER A 212 -4.27 -42.29 -5.57
CA SER A 212 -4.62 -43.52 -4.85
C SER A 212 -3.97 -43.64 -3.48
N ASN A 213 -2.74 -43.14 -3.30
CA ASN A 213 -1.89 -43.38 -2.12
C ASN A 213 -1.66 -42.17 -1.24
N ILE A 214 -1.98 -40.94 -1.70
CA ILE A 214 -2.12 -39.83 -0.78
C ILE A 214 -3.48 -39.93 -0.11
N LYS A 215 -3.47 -40.07 1.23
CA LYS A 215 -4.66 -40.26 2.06
C LYS A 215 -4.88 -39.08 2.99
N VAL A 216 -6.15 -38.71 3.17
CA VAL A 216 -6.60 -37.73 4.15
C VAL A 216 -7.68 -38.34 5.03
N ILE A 217 -7.77 -37.93 6.29
CA ILE A 217 -8.95 -38.16 7.10
C ILE A 217 -9.93 -37.04 6.83
N GLY A 218 -11.06 -37.33 6.18
CA GLY A 218 -12.17 -36.41 6.04
C GLY A 218 -13.12 -36.54 7.23
N ILE A 219 -13.34 -35.44 7.94
CA ILE A 219 -14.33 -35.38 9.03
C ILE A 219 -15.49 -34.53 8.55
N MET A 220 -16.61 -35.23 8.26
CA MET A 220 -17.85 -34.55 7.89
C MET A 220 -18.58 -34.07 9.13
N ILE A 221 -18.86 -32.77 9.20
CA ILE A 221 -19.52 -32.13 10.33
C ILE A 221 -20.96 -31.76 9.91
N THR A 222 -21.94 -32.32 10.58
CA THR A 222 -23.34 -31.99 10.39
C THR A 222 -23.85 -31.26 11.63
N THR A 223 -23.53 -29.95 11.72
CA THR A 223 -23.92 -29.12 12.87
C THR A 223 -24.15 -27.68 12.46
N SER A 224 -24.69 -26.87 13.40
CA SER A 224 -24.83 -25.44 13.22
C SER A 224 -23.42 -24.77 13.08
N MET A 225 -23.36 -23.66 12.37
CA MET A 225 -22.10 -22.91 12.18
C MET A 225 -21.50 -22.48 13.53
N SER A 226 -22.31 -22.12 14.51
CA SER A 226 -21.86 -21.73 15.85
C SER A 226 -21.09 -22.86 16.54
N LYS A 227 -21.63 -24.07 16.59
CA LYS A 227 -20.96 -25.24 17.15
C LYS A 227 -19.75 -25.67 16.35
N MET A 228 -19.77 -25.44 15.04
CA MET A 228 -18.61 -25.69 14.18
C MET A 228 -17.40 -24.86 14.60
N PHE A 229 -17.58 -23.58 14.93
CA PHE A 229 -16.50 -22.73 15.42
C PHE A 229 -15.96 -23.19 16.79
N GLU A 230 -16.81 -23.69 17.69
CA GLU A 230 -16.36 -24.31 18.96
C GLU A 230 -15.51 -25.55 18.71
N TYR A 231 -15.93 -26.43 17.78
CA TYR A 231 -15.15 -27.61 17.40
C TYR A 231 -13.84 -27.26 16.75
N PHE A 232 -13.84 -26.28 15.82
CA PHE A 232 -12.64 -25.79 15.14
C PHE A 232 -11.60 -25.33 16.15
N GLU A 233 -12.00 -24.55 17.16
CA GLU A 233 -11.13 -24.09 18.24
C GLU A 233 -10.60 -25.24 19.10
N SER A 234 -11.47 -26.19 19.47
CA SER A 234 -11.11 -27.37 20.28
C SER A 234 -10.12 -28.30 19.56
N ILE A 235 -10.32 -28.52 18.27
CA ILE A 235 -9.50 -29.43 17.44
C ILE A 235 -8.12 -28.83 17.19
N ASN A 236 -8.06 -27.57 16.83
CA ASN A 236 -6.80 -26.88 16.55
C ASN A 236 -5.96 -26.54 17.78
N GLY A 237 -6.56 -26.59 18.98
CA GLY A 237 -5.85 -26.44 20.25
C GLY A 237 -4.75 -27.50 20.51
N LYS A 238 -4.79 -28.62 19.78
CA LYS A 238 -3.82 -29.74 19.88
C LYS A 238 -2.84 -29.84 18.69
N GLY A 239 -3.03 -29.02 17.63
CA GLY A 239 -2.20 -29.02 16.40
C GLY A 239 -1.35 -27.77 16.23
N LYS A 240 -1.17 -27.30 15.00
CA LYS A 240 -0.53 -26.01 14.69
C LYS A 240 -1.39 -24.92 15.33
N LYS A 241 -0.80 -24.11 16.23
CA LYS A 241 -1.53 -23.04 16.92
C LYS A 241 -2.26 -22.14 15.92
N LEU A 242 -3.56 -21.95 16.13
CA LEU A 242 -4.35 -20.95 15.45
C LEU A 242 -3.73 -19.56 15.64
N GLU A 243 -3.83 -18.74 14.62
CA GLU A 243 -3.48 -17.34 14.76
C GLU A 243 -4.52 -16.63 15.63
N GLU A 244 -4.12 -15.59 16.33
CA GLU A 244 -5.03 -14.85 17.23
C GLU A 244 -6.24 -14.29 16.50
N ILE A 245 -6.12 -13.99 15.19
CA ILE A 245 -7.22 -13.50 14.37
C ILE A 245 -8.30 -14.58 14.17
N ASP A 246 -7.92 -15.85 14.02
CA ASP A 246 -8.85 -16.97 13.88
C ASP A 246 -9.62 -17.21 15.18
N LEU A 247 -8.92 -17.07 16.32
CA LEU A 247 -9.54 -17.18 17.65
C LEU A 247 -10.52 -16.04 17.93
N ILE A 248 -10.15 -14.81 17.55
CA ILE A 248 -11.02 -13.63 17.66
C ILE A 248 -12.28 -13.82 16.81
N LYS A 249 -12.10 -14.24 15.57
CA LYS A 249 -13.19 -14.52 14.66
C LYS A 249 -14.14 -15.59 15.23
N SER A 250 -13.58 -16.73 15.68
CA SER A 250 -14.36 -17.79 16.31
C SER A 250 -15.24 -17.25 17.44
N TYR A 251 -14.65 -16.44 18.35
CA TYR A 251 -15.43 -15.82 19.42
C TYR A 251 -16.53 -14.88 18.94
N LEU A 252 -16.26 -14.03 17.96
CA LEU A 252 -17.25 -13.11 17.43
C LEU A 252 -18.44 -13.88 16.83
N PHE A 253 -18.16 -14.89 16.02
CA PHE A 253 -19.19 -15.65 15.32
C PHE A 253 -19.96 -16.61 16.21
N GLN A 254 -19.41 -17.09 17.33
CA GLN A 254 -20.19 -17.81 18.35
C GLN A 254 -21.31 -16.96 18.96
N ASN A 255 -21.22 -15.64 18.89
CA ASN A 255 -22.18 -14.71 19.46
C ASN A 255 -23.13 -14.06 18.43
N ILE A 256 -23.19 -14.56 17.19
CA ILE A 256 -24.11 -14.11 16.13
C ILE A 256 -25.15 -15.22 15.91
N LYS A 257 -26.42 -14.86 15.66
CA LYS A 257 -27.49 -15.83 15.32
C LYS A 257 -27.25 -16.41 13.93
N GLU A 258 -27.65 -17.65 13.75
CA GLU A 258 -27.48 -18.40 12.50
C GLU A 258 -28.13 -17.73 11.28
N THR A 259 -29.25 -17.04 11.47
CA THR A 259 -29.94 -16.27 10.43
C THR A 259 -29.10 -15.15 9.82
N ASP A 260 -28.14 -14.62 10.56
CA ASP A 260 -27.35 -13.45 10.16
C ASP A 260 -25.90 -13.82 9.79
N TYR A 261 -25.56 -15.11 9.89
CA TYR A 261 -24.21 -15.62 9.66
C TYR A 261 -23.64 -15.23 8.30
N GLU A 262 -24.39 -15.49 7.24
CA GLU A 262 -23.91 -15.30 5.87
C GLU A 262 -23.56 -13.84 5.60
N ASP A 263 -24.39 -12.91 6.06
CA ASP A 263 -24.11 -11.47 5.92
C ASP A 263 -22.84 -11.06 6.64
N TYR A 264 -22.69 -11.46 7.92
CA TYR A 264 -21.52 -11.07 8.71
C TYR A 264 -20.24 -11.81 8.31
N LEU A 265 -20.32 -13.05 7.82
CA LEU A 265 -19.19 -13.76 7.23
C LEU A 265 -18.71 -13.07 5.95
N ASN A 266 -19.63 -12.61 5.11
CA ASN A 266 -19.29 -11.83 3.91
C ASN A 266 -18.65 -10.48 4.26
N LYS A 267 -19.14 -9.79 5.28
CA LYS A 267 -18.52 -8.55 5.81
C LYS A 267 -17.10 -8.82 6.30
N TRP A 268 -16.92 -9.89 7.08
CA TRP A 268 -15.58 -10.28 7.56
C TRP A 268 -14.62 -10.63 6.42
N GLY A 269 -15.08 -11.37 5.42
CA GLY A 269 -14.32 -11.67 4.21
C GLY A 269 -13.90 -10.40 3.47
N LYS A 270 -14.82 -9.45 3.29
CA LYS A 270 -14.51 -8.14 2.70
C LYS A 270 -13.47 -7.36 3.51
N LEU A 271 -13.52 -7.42 4.86
CA LEU A 271 -12.51 -6.81 5.72
C LEU A 271 -11.14 -7.44 5.50
N THR A 272 -11.06 -8.77 5.42
CA THR A 272 -9.80 -9.50 5.15
C THR A 272 -9.18 -9.05 3.83
N ILE A 273 -9.98 -9.02 2.76
CA ILE A 273 -9.56 -8.53 1.43
C ILE A 273 -9.13 -7.06 1.51
N SER A 274 -9.95 -6.19 2.10
CA SER A 274 -9.69 -4.75 2.18
C SER A 274 -8.45 -4.40 2.98
N THR A 275 -8.03 -5.26 3.90
CA THR A 275 -6.83 -5.06 4.72
C THR A 275 -5.58 -5.76 4.15
N ASN A 276 -5.68 -6.39 2.97
CA ASN A 276 -4.61 -7.17 2.34
C ASN A 276 -3.97 -8.15 3.33
N ASP A 277 -4.81 -9.02 3.97
CA ASP A 277 -4.46 -9.99 5.02
C ASP A 277 -3.90 -9.40 6.34
N ASN A 278 -3.88 -8.09 6.50
CA ASN A 278 -3.42 -7.45 7.73
C ASN A 278 -4.56 -7.10 8.70
N LEU A 279 -5.63 -7.91 8.73
CA LEU A 279 -6.82 -7.66 9.54
C LEU A 279 -6.48 -7.50 11.05
N MET A 280 -5.50 -8.22 11.56
CA MET A 280 -5.06 -8.10 12.96
C MET A 280 -4.43 -6.75 13.27
N ASP A 281 -3.66 -6.18 12.34
CA ASP A 281 -3.13 -4.82 12.45
C ASP A 281 -4.27 -3.80 12.40
N TYR A 282 -5.23 -3.98 11.48
CA TYR A 282 -6.42 -3.12 11.43
C TYR A 282 -7.23 -3.14 12.73
N LEU A 283 -7.51 -4.31 13.29
CA LEU A 283 -8.20 -4.41 14.59
C LEU A 283 -7.44 -3.68 15.69
N THR A 284 -6.11 -3.80 15.70
CA THR A 284 -5.26 -3.12 16.68
C THR A 284 -5.32 -1.60 16.51
N VAL A 285 -5.22 -1.11 15.28
CA VAL A 285 -5.31 0.33 14.94
C VAL A 285 -6.69 0.87 15.28
N TYR A 286 -7.75 0.15 14.90
CA TYR A 286 -9.14 0.52 15.17
C TYR A 286 -9.42 0.60 16.69
N ILE A 287 -9.11 -0.46 17.43
CA ILE A 287 -9.38 -0.50 18.89
C ILE A 287 -8.64 0.63 19.59
N ARG A 288 -7.36 0.83 19.29
CA ARG A 288 -6.58 1.92 19.86
C ARG A 288 -7.03 3.31 19.39
N GLY A 289 -7.55 3.39 18.17
CA GLY A 289 -8.07 4.64 17.59
C GLY A 289 -9.46 5.04 18.10
N CYS A 290 -10.28 4.08 18.51
CA CYS A 290 -11.65 4.34 18.97
C CYS A 290 -11.81 4.24 20.49
N ILE A 291 -10.94 3.47 21.16
CA ILE A 291 -11.07 3.14 22.59
C ILE A 291 -9.70 3.27 23.27
N SER A 292 -9.68 3.73 24.52
CA SER A 292 -8.44 3.71 25.32
C SER A 292 -8.01 2.27 25.61
N PHE A 293 -6.94 1.83 24.93
CA PHE A 293 -6.37 0.50 25.08
C PHE A 293 -4.86 0.54 25.25
N SER A 294 -4.38 0.13 26.43
CA SER A 294 -2.98 0.30 26.83
C SER A 294 -2.12 -0.96 26.70
N GLU A 295 -2.72 -2.13 26.49
CA GLU A 295 -1.99 -3.39 26.54
C GLU A 295 -1.17 -3.69 25.29
N LYS A 296 -0.11 -4.50 25.46
CA LYS A 296 0.69 -5.01 24.33
C LYS A 296 -0.04 -6.15 23.63
N GLY A 297 -0.30 -5.97 22.34
CA GLY A 297 -0.90 -6.99 21.48
C GLY A 297 -2.39 -7.26 21.77
N LEU A 298 -3.13 -7.53 20.73
CA LEU A 298 -4.53 -7.89 20.80
C LEU A 298 -4.64 -9.41 20.79
N LYS A 299 -5.38 -9.98 21.76
CA LYS A 299 -5.65 -11.42 21.90
C LYS A 299 -7.13 -11.66 22.06
N LYS A 300 -7.60 -12.89 21.77
CA LYS A 300 -9.01 -13.30 21.91
C LYS A 300 -9.61 -12.87 23.25
N ASP A 301 -8.97 -13.22 24.38
CA ASP A 301 -9.48 -12.91 25.71
C ASP A 301 -9.61 -11.40 25.98
N LYS A 302 -8.74 -10.61 25.37
CA LYS A 302 -8.81 -9.15 25.45
C LYS A 302 -9.95 -8.59 24.61
N VAL A 303 -10.14 -9.10 23.39
CA VAL A 303 -11.27 -8.72 22.55
C VAL A 303 -12.58 -9.09 23.22
N LYS A 304 -12.68 -10.29 23.83
CA LYS A 304 -13.82 -10.70 24.64
C LYS A 304 -14.16 -9.67 25.72
N LYS A 305 -13.17 -9.31 26.56
CA LYS A 305 -13.35 -8.28 27.61
C LYS A 305 -13.78 -6.93 27.04
N LEU A 306 -13.21 -6.52 25.92
CA LEU A 306 -13.58 -5.26 25.26
C LEU A 306 -15.04 -5.28 24.74
N ILE A 307 -15.47 -6.40 24.15
CA ILE A 307 -16.86 -6.59 23.70
C ILE A 307 -17.83 -6.51 24.88
N GLU A 308 -17.49 -7.16 25.99
CA GLU A 308 -18.32 -7.23 27.19
C GLU A 308 -18.37 -5.90 27.99
N SER A 309 -17.42 -4.99 27.76
CA SER A 309 -17.30 -3.73 28.51
C SER A 309 -17.20 -2.50 27.62
N SER A 310 -16.00 -2.15 27.17
CA SER A 310 -15.70 -0.87 26.50
C SER A 310 -16.43 -0.70 25.17
N LEU A 311 -16.50 -1.74 24.32
CA LEU A 311 -17.24 -1.69 23.06
C LEU A 311 -18.75 -1.67 23.30
N LYS A 312 -19.24 -2.40 24.29
CA LYS A 312 -20.64 -2.36 24.71
C LYS A 312 -21.06 -0.94 25.11
N SER A 313 -20.21 -0.26 25.88
CA SER A 313 -20.43 1.14 26.26
C SER A 313 -20.29 2.09 25.06
N TYR A 314 -19.28 1.88 24.22
CA TYR A 314 -19.03 2.71 23.03
C TYR A 314 -20.20 2.69 22.05
N PHE A 315 -20.77 1.49 21.77
CA PHE A 315 -21.92 1.32 20.88
C PHE A 315 -23.27 1.51 21.56
N LYS A 316 -23.31 1.69 22.87
CA LYS A 316 -24.55 1.80 23.68
C LYS A 316 -25.49 0.61 23.44
N THR A 317 -24.96 -0.60 23.47
CA THR A 317 -25.68 -1.86 23.24
C THR A 317 -26.07 -2.54 24.54
N SER A 318 -27.11 -3.38 24.51
CA SER A 318 -27.61 -4.13 25.67
C SER A 318 -27.06 -5.56 25.72
N THR A 319 -26.84 -6.18 24.57
CA THR A 319 -26.45 -7.59 24.44
C THR A 319 -25.06 -7.73 23.79
N ILE A 320 -24.39 -8.87 24.00
CA ILE A 320 -23.11 -9.21 23.35
C ILE A 320 -23.33 -9.35 21.85
N GLU A 321 -24.39 -10.01 21.41
CA GLU A 321 -24.73 -10.17 19.98
C GLU A 321 -24.82 -8.82 19.27
N GLU A 322 -25.58 -7.90 19.84
CA GLU A 322 -25.74 -6.56 19.28
C GLU A 322 -24.39 -5.80 19.22
N THR A 323 -23.57 -5.96 20.27
CA THR A 323 -22.23 -5.37 20.31
C THR A 323 -21.31 -5.91 19.22
N VAL A 324 -21.32 -7.24 19.02
CA VAL A 324 -20.52 -7.91 17.99
C VAL A 324 -20.96 -7.47 16.60
N LYS A 325 -22.25 -7.41 16.34
CA LYS A 325 -22.80 -6.96 15.05
C LYS A 325 -22.37 -5.53 14.73
N LYS A 326 -22.60 -4.60 15.67
CA LYS A 326 -22.18 -3.20 15.52
C LYS A 326 -20.68 -3.06 15.36
N PHE A 327 -19.89 -3.87 16.05
CA PHE A 327 -18.45 -3.88 15.92
C PHE A 327 -18.00 -4.26 14.49
N ILE A 328 -18.56 -5.32 13.91
CA ILE A 328 -18.22 -5.74 12.54
C ILE A 328 -18.71 -4.69 11.52
N ASP A 329 -19.91 -4.14 11.72
CA ASP A 329 -20.47 -3.09 10.85
C ASP A 329 -19.58 -1.84 10.86
N ASP A 330 -19.18 -1.39 12.03
CA ASP A 330 -18.34 -0.20 12.22
C ASP A 330 -16.93 -0.41 11.65
N LEU A 331 -16.36 -1.62 11.82
CA LEU A 331 -15.13 -2.00 11.15
C LEU A 331 -15.26 -1.90 9.62
N THR A 332 -16.36 -2.41 9.07
CA THR A 332 -16.61 -2.41 7.62
C THR A 332 -16.78 -0.98 7.08
N GLU A 333 -17.44 -0.11 7.81
CA GLU A 333 -17.58 1.31 7.44
C GLU A 333 -16.25 2.05 7.45
N LYS A 334 -15.38 1.73 8.43
CA LYS A 334 -14.14 2.51 8.68
C LYS A 334 -12.89 1.94 8.01
N VAL A 335 -12.96 0.78 7.36
CA VAL A 335 -11.77 0.13 6.77
C VAL A 335 -11.04 1.00 5.75
N ASN A 336 -11.75 1.84 5.01
CA ASN A 336 -11.13 2.72 4.01
C ASN A 336 -10.17 3.75 4.62
N TYR A 337 -10.41 4.20 5.87
CA TYR A 337 -9.47 5.07 6.57
C TYR A 337 -8.18 4.33 6.95
N TYR A 338 -8.29 3.05 7.32
CA TYR A 338 -7.13 2.20 7.54
C TYR A 338 -6.33 1.98 6.24
N ARG A 339 -7.02 1.64 5.14
CA ARG A 339 -6.38 1.51 3.81
C ARG A 339 -5.63 2.77 3.42
N PHE A 340 -6.23 3.92 3.68
CA PHE A 340 -5.63 5.21 3.41
C PHE A 340 -4.34 5.44 4.22
N ILE A 341 -4.38 5.31 5.56
CA ILE A 341 -3.20 5.54 6.42
C ILE A 341 -2.10 4.49 6.24
N LYS A 342 -2.38 3.37 5.62
CA LYS A 342 -1.42 2.32 5.26
C LYS A 342 -1.03 2.35 3.78
N ASN A 343 -1.64 3.21 2.99
CA ASN A 343 -1.48 3.28 1.54
C ASN A 343 -1.72 1.95 0.81
N ILE A 344 -2.67 1.12 1.31
CA ILE A 344 -3.03 -0.15 0.68
C ILE A 344 -3.60 0.15 -0.71
N ASP A 345 -3.11 -0.56 -1.73
CA ASP A 345 -3.50 -0.41 -3.13
C ASP A 345 -3.42 1.06 -3.63
N ASN A 346 -2.44 1.80 -3.13
CA ASN A 346 -2.25 3.23 -3.42
C ASN A 346 -3.45 4.12 -3.01
N ALA A 347 -4.17 3.73 -1.96
CA ALA A 347 -5.38 4.41 -1.50
C ALA A 347 -5.20 5.92 -1.20
N VAL A 348 -3.96 6.36 -0.88
CA VAL A 348 -3.64 7.78 -0.69
C VAL A 348 -3.85 8.61 -1.96
N ARG A 349 -3.74 8.00 -3.15
CA ARG A 349 -3.97 8.69 -4.43
C ARG A 349 -5.46 8.98 -4.66
N ASP A 350 -6.32 8.03 -4.26
CA ASP A 350 -7.71 7.94 -4.71
C ASP A 350 -8.73 8.30 -3.62
N CYS A 351 -8.30 8.60 -2.39
CA CYS A 351 -9.21 8.80 -1.26
C CYS A 351 -9.96 10.13 -1.31
N GLU A 352 -11.29 10.04 -1.31
CA GLU A 352 -12.24 11.15 -1.38
C GLU A 352 -12.12 12.19 -0.26
N PRO A 353 -11.96 11.85 1.04
CA PRO A 353 -12.04 12.86 2.09
C PRO A 353 -10.91 13.89 2.06
N ILE A 354 -9.80 13.60 1.34
CA ILE A 354 -8.57 14.40 1.39
C ILE A 354 -7.99 14.63 -0.01
N LYS A 355 -8.85 14.72 -1.02
CA LYS A 355 -8.40 15.01 -2.41
C LYS A 355 -7.59 16.29 -2.51
N THR A 356 -7.73 17.22 -1.58
CA THR A 356 -7.22 18.57 -1.65
C THR A 356 -5.88 18.81 -0.97
N SER A 357 -5.42 17.97 -0.03
CA SER A 357 -4.17 18.23 0.70
C SER A 357 -2.99 17.35 0.26
N ASN A 358 -2.08 17.92 -0.52
CA ASN A 358 -0.82 17.30 -0.87
C ASN A 358 0.17 17.28 0.30
N ILE A 359 0.07 18.21 1.25
CA ILE A 359 0.84 18.23 2.50
C ILE A 359 0.53 16.94 3.30
N LEU A 360 -0.74 16.73 3.62
CA LEU A 360 -1.19 15.56 4.37
C LEU A 360 -0.81 14.24 3.69
N LYS A 361 -1.07 14.14 2.38
CA LYS A 361 -0.74 12.96 1.57
C LYS A 361 0.76 12.68 1.55
N SER A 362 1.60 13.72 1.46
CA SER A 362 3.05 13.57 1.50
C SER A 362 3.52 13.00 2.84
N TYR A 363 3.06 13.54 3.97
CA TYR A 363 3.46 13.01 5.29
C TYR A 363 2.92 11.59 5.55
N LEU A 364 1.75 11.24 5.03
CA LEU A 364 1.25 9.87 5.07
C LEU A 364 2.16 8.90 4.30
N LEU A 365 2.51 9.25 3.06
CA LEU A 365 3.39 8.41 2.24
C LEU A 365 4.79 8.31 2.85
N LEU A 366 5.37 9.41 3.33
CA LEU A 366 6.64 9.39 4.03
C LEU A 366 6.60 8.48 5.26
N SER A 367 5.54 8.57 6.09
CA SER A 367 5.36 7.68 7.25
C SER A 367 5.24 6.20 6.85
N CYS A 368 4.53 5.91 5.75
CA CYS A 368 4.38 4.54 5.23
C CYS A 368 5.72 3.99 4.72
N TYR A 369 6.44 4.77 3.91
CA TYR A 369 7.71 4.34 3.34
C TYR A 369 8.84 4.21 4.38
N CYS A 370 8.82 5.03 5.44
CA CYS A 370 9.72 4.87 6.57
C CYS A 370 9.33 3.70 7.50
N GLY A 371 8.23 2.99 7.25
CA GLY A 371 7.78 1.86 8.05
C GLY A 371 7.25 2.24 9.45
N TYR A 372 6.83 3.50 9.65
CA TYR A 372 6.32 3.94 10.95
C TYR A 372 4.92 3.38 11.21
N GLY A 373 4.73 2.77 12.40
CA GLY A 373 3.48 2.13 12.80
C GLY A 373 2.88 2.65 14.10
N ASN A 374 3.69 3.31 14.93
CA ASN A 374 3.27 3.75 16.26
C ASN A 374 2.27 4.92 16.24
N ASP A 375 2.25 5.69 15.17
CA ASP A 375 1.38 6.83 14.92
C ASP A 375 0.02 6.44 14.28
N LYS A 376 -0.12 5.24 13.72
CA LYS A 376 -1.32 4.82 12.98
C LYS A 376 -2.64 4.91 13.76
N PRO A 377 -2.75 4.51 15.05
CA PRO A 377 -3.99 4.70 15.80
C PRO A 377 -4.40 6.17 15.94
N MET A 378 -3.41 7.07 16.10
CA MET A 378 -3.64 8.51 16.18
C MET A 378 -4.07 9.07 14.81
N GLN A 379 -3.38 8.70 13.74
CA GLN A 379 -3.76 9.06 12.38
C GLN A 379 -5.18 8.58 12.07
N PHE A 380 -5.52 7.35 12.42
CA PHE A 380 -6.86 6.79 12.23
C PHE A 380 -7.93 7.60 12.97
N LYS A 381 -7.72 7.91 14.27
CA LYS A 381 -8.67 8.71 15.05
C LYS A 381 -8.85 10.11 14.48
N SER A 382 -7.76 10.80 14.14
CA SER A 382 -7.83 12.15 13.61
C SER A 382 -8.55 12.21 12.26
N MET A 383 -8.39 11.19 11.42
CA MET A 383 -9.15 11.04 10.17
C MET A 383 -10.67 10.87 10.42
N LEU A 384 -11.03 10.09 11.44
CA LEU A 384 -12.44 9.96 11.83
C LEU A 384 -13.00 11.28 12.36
N LEU A 385 -12.23 12.03 13.14
CA LEU A 385 -12.64 13.37 13.60
C LEU A 385 -12.82 14.33 12.43
N PHE A 386 -11.97 14.27 11.42
CA PHE A 386 -12.13 15.05 10.20
C PHE A 386 -13.43 14.70 9.45
N LYS A 387 -13.71 13.38 9.27
CA LYS A 387 -14.99 12.92 8.71
C LYS A 387 -16.20 13.48 9.45
N ASP A 388 -16.12 13.49 10.78
CA ASP A 388 -17.20 13.91 11.65
C ASP A 388 -17.34 15.46 11.77
N GLY A 389 -16.54 16.24 11.03
CA GLY A 389 -16.50 17.69 11.10
C GLY A 389 -15.95 18.26 12.41
N LYS A 390 -15.21 17.44 13.17
CA LYS A 390 -14.57 17.76 14.46
C LYS A 390 -13.08 18.06 14.34
N CYS A 391 -12.61 18.28 13.15
CA CYS A 391 -11.25 18.64 12.81
C CYS A 391 -11.25 19.37 11.47
N ASN A 392 -10.50 20.46 11.36
CA ASN A 392 -10.24 21.08 10.06
C ASN A 392 -8.99 20.47 9.41
N ILE A 393 -8.80 20.75 8.12
CA ILE A 393 -7.70 20.18 7.34
C ILE A 393 -6.32 20.66 7.83
N GLN A 394 -6.22 21.93 8.26
CA GLN A 394 -4.98 22.55 8.70
C GLN A 394 -4.47 21.91 10.00
N ASP A 395 -5.35 21.67 10.96
CA ASP A 395 -5.00 20.99 12.21
C ASP A 395 -4.59 19.54 11.96
N LEU A 396 -5.25 18.87 10.99
CA LEU A 396 -4.90 17.53 10.58
C LEU A 396 -3.51 17.48 9.92
N GLU A 397 -3.23 18.37 8.97
CA GLU A 397 -1.92 18.50 8.32
C GLU A 397 -0.82 18.73 9.35
N LYS A 398 -1.05 19.65 10.26
CA LYS A 398 -0.09 20.00 11.30
C LYS A 398 0.20 18.80 12.20
N LEU A 399 -0.83 18.08 12.63
CA LEU A 399 -0.65 16.88 13.47
C LEU A 399 0.22 15.84 12.77
N PHE A 400 -0.03 15.55 11.49
CA PHE A 400 0.74 14.57 10.73
C PHE A 400 2.19 15.01 10.52
N GLN A 401 2.38 16.29 10.22
CA GLN A 401 3.71 16.89 10.08
C GLN A 401 4.53 16.73 11.36
N ILE A 402 4.03 17.28 12.49
CA ILE A 402 4.81 17.31 13.75
C ILE A 402 5.11 15.91 14.29
N THR A 403 4.18 14.97 14.10
CA THR A 403 4.38 13.59 14.53
C THR A 403 5.38 12.85 13.66
N PHE A 404 5.32 13.01 12.34
CA PHE A 404 6.32 12.45 11.43
C PHE A 404 7.72 12.98 11.73
N VAL A 405 7.87 14.30 11.83
CA VAL A 405 9.15 14.97 12.11
C VAL A 405 9.71 14.51 13.47
N TYR A 406 8.86 14.38 14.48
CA TYR A 406 9.26 13.86 15.79
C TYR A 406 9.77 12.41 15.70
N ILE A 407 9.03 11.50 15.03
CA ILE A 407 9.42 10.08 14.92
C ILE A 407 10.73 9.96 14.13
N LEU A 408 10.86 10.68 13.02
CA LEU A 408 12.08 10.71 12.22
C LEU A 408 13.28 11.17 13.05
N THR A 409 13.13 12.26 13.78
CA THR A 409 14.21 12.84 14.59
C THR A 409 14.56 11.93 15.76
N PHE A 410 13.57 11.58 16.59
CA PHE A 410 13.78 10.94 17.87
C PHE A 410 14.16 9.46 17.71
N GLN A 411 13.37 8.72 16.95
CA GLN A 411 13.53 7.27 16.82
C GLN A 411 14.57 6.89 15.77
N THR A 412 14.57 7.57 14.61
CA THR A 412 15.41 7.15 13.48
C THR A 412 16.77 7.83 13.51
N ILE A 413 16.82 9.17 13.58
CA ILE A 413 18.11 9.89 13.49
C ILE A 413 18.83 9.87 14.84
N ALA A 414 18.14 10.23 15.93
CA ALA A 414 18.75 10.21 17.28
C ALA A 414 18.83 8.80 17.88
N ASN A 415 18.29 7.78 17.19
CA ASN A 415 18.34 6.37 17.57
C ASN A 415 17.90 6.11 19.02
N LYS A 416 16.88 6.83 19.49
CA LYS A 416 16.30 6.64 20.82
C LYS A 416 15.31 5.49 20.84
N GLU A 417 15.09 4.90 22.01
CA GLU A 417 14.21 3.73 22.17
C GLU A 417 12.78 4.00 21.63
N SER A 418 12.30 3.16 20.74
CA SER A 418 10.94 3.21 20.18
C SER A 418 9.84 3.09 21.26
N LYS A 419 10.18 2.52 22.43
CA LYS A 419 9.29 2.44 23.60
C LYS A 419 8.90 3.81 24.12
N ASN A 420 9.84 4.77 24.14
CA ASN A 420 9.58 6.15 24.60
C ASN A 420 8.68 6.87 23.58
N THR A 421 8.95 6.74 22.28
CA THR A 421 8.08 7.23 21.21
C THR A 421 6.67 6.66 21.35
N SER A 422 6.54 5.34 21.51
CA SER A 422 5.24 4.67 21.64
C SER A 422 4.47 5.13 22.89
N LYS A 423 5.16 5.41 24.00
CA LYS A 423 4.53 5.92 25.23
C LYS A 423 3.97 7.33 25.02
N LEU A 424 4.75 8.21 24.42
CA LEU A 424 4.34 9.60 24.15
C LEU A 424 3.17 9.65 23.16
N LEU A 425 3.26 8.94 22.03
CA LEU A 425 2.18 8.88 21.04
C LEU A 425 0.89 8.29 21.62
N ARG A 426 0.99 7.35 22.55
CA ARG A 426 -0.18 6.85 23.29
C ARG A 426 -0.80 7.90 24.20
N THR A 427 0.01 8.72 24.85
CA THR A 427 -0.49 9.85 25.67
C THR A 427 -1.27 10.84 24.78
N ILE A 428 -0.72 11.15 23.60
CA ILE A 428 -1.38 12.00 22.59
C ILE A 428 -2.68 11.35 22.12
N GLN A 429 -2.66 10.07 21.80
CA GLN A 429 -3.86 9.31 21.41
C GLN A 429 -4.97 9.38 22.47
N ASN A 430 -4.62 9.20 23.75
CA ASN A 430 -5.60 9.29 24.84
C ASN A 430 -6.20 10.70 24.97
N LYS A 431 -5.41 11.75 24.70
CA LYS A 431 -5.94 13.14 24.66
C LYS A 431 -6.94 13.32 23.52
N LEU A 432 -6.64 12.81 22.31
CA LEU A 432 -7.58 12.84 21.17
C LEU A 432 -8.88 12.08 21.46
N LEU A 433 -8.79 10.93 22.15
CA LEU A 433 -9.97 10.15 22.55
C LEU A 433 -10.81 10.90 23.59
N LYS A 434 -10.17 11.55 24.57
CA LYS A 434 -10.85 12.27 25.65
C LYS A 434 -11.56 13.52 25.12
N ASN A 435 -10.88 14.33 24.33
CA ASN A 435 -11.42 15.58 23.78
C ASN A 435 -12.45 15.32 22.69
N ASN A 436 -12.30 14.20 21.94
CA ASN A 436 -13.12 13.81 20.81
C ASN A 436 -13.29 14.93 19.75
N GLU A 437 -12.28 15.77 19.63
CA GLU A 437 -12.11 16.90 18.72
C GLU A 437 -10.61 17.13 18.51
N LEU A 438 -10.23 17.61 17.34
CA LEU A 438 -8.87 18.07 17.05
C LEU A 438 -8.96 19.53 16.56
N ASN A 439 -8.51 20.43 17.40
CA ASN A 439 -8.48 21.87 17.14
C ASN A 439 -7.07 22.44 17.35
N ALA A 440 -6.86 23.68 17.00
CA ALA A 440 -5.57 24.37 17.07
C ALA A 440 -4.94 24.36 18.49
N GLU A 441 -5.78 24.42 19.55
CA GLU A 441 -5.31 24.40 20.93
C GLU A 441 -4.71 23.00 21.27
N LEU A 442 -5.42 21.93 20.94
CA LEU A 442 -4.94 20.57 21.16
C LEU A 442 -3.70 20.27 20.30
N VAL A 443 -3.65 20.73 19.06
CA VAL A 443 -2.46 20.60 18.20
C VAL A 443 -1.26 21.32 18.83
N SER A 444 -1.45 22.51 19.37
CA SER A 444 -0.39 23.28 20.07
C SER A 444 0.08 22.57 21.33
N GLU A 445 -0.82 21.95 22.11
CA GLU A 445 -0.47 21.16 23.27
C GLU A 445 0.35 19.90 22.86
N ILE A 446 -0.05 19.23 21.78
CA ILE A 446 0.67 18.09 21.25
C ILE A 446 2.07 18.50 20.78
N ASP A 447 2.19 19.59 20.01
CA ASP A 447 3.47 20.14 19.56
C ASP A 447 4.40 20.45 20.73
N TYR A 448 3.87 21.07 21.78
CA TYR A 448 4.61 21.33 23.01
C TYR A 448 5.14 20.03 23.66
N LEU A 449 4.31 18.97 23.76
CA LEU A 449 4.75 17.69 24.34
C LEU A 449 5.85 17.02 23.53
N LEU A 450 5.77 17.09 22.20
CA LEU A 450 6.78 16.53 21.29
C LEU A 450 8.10 17.31 21.40
N LYS A 451 8.05 18.63 21.41
CA LYS A 451 9.19 19.53 21.58
C LYS A 451 9.86 19.36 22.93
N LYS A 452 9.07 19.26 24.00
CA LYS A 452 9.59 19.00 25.34
C LYS A 452 10.35 17.67 25.40
N SER A 453 9.85 16.63 24.73
CA SER A 453 10.57 15.35 24.64
C SER A 453 11.92 15.48 23.93
N ILE A 454 12.04 16.32 22.91
CA ILE A 454 13.30 16.62 22.24
C ILE A 454 14.28 17.34 23.18
N GLN A 455 13.80 18.35 23.92
CA GLN A 455 14.60 19.09 24.90
C GLN A 455 15.08 18.20 26.05
N ASP A 456 14.17 17.43 26.66
CA ASP A 456 14.47 16.54 27.79
C ASP A 456 15.50 15.45 27.43
N ASN A 457 15.64 15.12 26.15
CA ASN A 457 16.63 14.15 25.64
C ASN A 457 17.89 14.81 25.03
N ALA A 458 18.06 16.13 25.19
CA ALA A 458 19.19 16.92 24.70
C ALA A 458 19.54 16.69 23.21
N ILE A 459 18.50 16.59 22.38
CA ILE A 459 18.66 16.41 20.92
C ILE A 459 18.88 17.80 20.31
N ASN A 460 20.14 18.21 20.18
CA ASN A 460 20.57 19.49 19.63
C ASN A 460 21.15 19.33 18.20
N ASN A 461 21.47 20.46 17.56
CA ASN A 461 22.03 20.48 16.22
C ASN A 461 23.35 19.71 16.12
N ASP A 462 24.24 19.83 17.13
CA ASP A 462 25.53 19.14 17.10
C ASP A 462 25.39 17.63 17.17
N LEU A 463 24.46 17.13 18.01
CA LEU A 463 24.14 15.71 18.04
C LEU A 463 23.59 15.23 16.69
N ILE A 464 22.67 15.98 16.09
CA ILE A 464 22.07 15.62 14.81
C ILE A 464 23.08 15.67 13.66
N ARG A 465 23.97 16.67 13.61
CA ARG A 465 25.09 16.71 12.63
C ARG A 465 25.93 15.46 12.68
N LYS A 466 26.20 14.95 13.88
CA LYS A 466 26.97 13.72 14.06
C LYS A 466 26.21 12.47 13.66
N LEU A 467 24.90 12.40 13.91
CA LEU A 467 24.10 11.17 13.75
C LEU A 467 23.45 11.03 12.37
N ILE A 468 23.18 12.12 11.65
CA ILE A 468 22.62 12.04 10.28
C ILE A 468 23.49 11.15 9.38
N PRO A 469 24.81 11.32 9.26
CA PRO A 469 25.63 10.48 8.38
C PRO A 469 25.64 9.00 8.77
N GLN A 470 25.41 8.68 10.04
CA GLN A 470 25.39 7.32 10.55
C GLN A 470 24.05 6.61 10.33
N ASN A 471 22.95 7.34 10.41
CA ASN A 471 21.60 6.79 10.42
C ASN A 471 20.81 7.04 9.13
N LEU A 472 21.15 8.10 8.37
CA LEU A 472 20.72 8.31 6.99
C LEU A 472 21.79 7.80 6.03
N CYS A 473 21.75 6.53 5.71
CA CYS A 473 22.76 5.83 4.94
C CYS A 473 22.11 4.75 4.06
N TYR A 474 22.93 4.14 3.20
CA TYR A 474 22.44 3.14 2.24
C TYR A 474 21.81 1.89 2.90
N THR A 475 22.23 1.52 4.08
CA THR A 475 21.63 0.41 4.84
C THR A 475 20.24 0.74 5.37
N ASN A 476 19.91 2.03 5.53
CA ASN A 476 18.57 2.53 5.89
C ASN A 476 17.92 3.23 4.69
N ARG A 477 17.87 2.51 3.57
CA ARG A 477 17.58 3.05 2.23
C ARG A 477 16.26 3.82 2.16
N ASP A 478 15.18 3.27 2.69
CA ASP A 478 13.84 3.86 2.52
C ASP A 478 13.71 5.19 3.29
N VAL A 479 14.25 5.25 4.51
CA VAL A 479 14.26 6.51 5.28
C VAL A 479 15.19 7.53 4.62
N THR A 480 16.37 7.12 4.19
CA THR A 480 17.32 7.99 3.48
C THR A 480 16.69 8.54 2.21
N LYS A 481 16.00 7.69 1.43
CA LYS A 481 15.26 8.08 0.24
C LYS A 481 14.14 9.08 0.57
N ALA A 482 13.40 8.86 1.64
CA ALA A 482 12.33 9.76 2.09
C ALA A 482 12.90 11.15 2.43
N VAL A 483 14.00 11.21 3.16
CA VAL A 483 14.66 12.49 3.51
C VAL A 483 15.25 13.17 2.27
N LEU A 484 15.98 12.44 1.42
CA LEU A 484 16.52 12.98 0.15
C LEU A 484 15.39 13.50 -0.76
N SER A 485 14.26 12.81 -0.81
CA SER A 485 13.09 13.25 -1.58
C SER A 485 12.53 14.56 -1.03
N PHE A 486 12.43 14.68 0.29
CA PHE A 486 11.92 15.90 0.93
C PHE A 486 12.84 17.10 0.62
N ILE A 487 14.15 16.98 0.82
CA ILE A 487 15.10 18.07 0.57
C ILE A 487 15.23 18.39 -0.93
N ASN A 488 14.98 17.43 -1.82
CA ASN A 488 14.96 17.68 -3.27
C ASN A 488 13.91 18.72 -3.69
N PHE A 489 12.81 18.79 -2.97
CA PHE A 489 11.71 19.74 -3.22
C PHE A 489 11.66 20.89 -2.22
N PHE A 490 12.63 20.97 -1.31
CA PHE A 490 12.80 22.10 -0.39
C PHE A 490 13.55 23.23 -1.08
N ASP A 491 13.05 24.45 -0.97
CA ASP A 491 13.69 25.66 -1.47
C ASP A 491 14.41 26.38 -0.31
N GLU A 492 15.72 26.56 -0.42
CA GLU A 492 16.53 27.18 0.64
C GLU A 492 16.33 28.68 0.74
N GLU A 493 15.97 29.37 -0.38
CA GLU A 493 15.74 30.82 -0.39
C GLU A 493 14.41 31.16 0.27
N THR A 494 13.33 30.45 -0.13
CA THR A 494 12.00 30.68 0.43
C THR A 494 11.78 29.93 1.74
N ARG A 495 12.60 28.92 2.04
CA ARG A 495 12.47 27.96 3.14
C ARG A 495 11.13 27.20 3.10
N GLU A 496 10.62 26.93 1.91
CA GLU A 496 9.36 26.23 1.68
C GLU A 496 9.60 24.90 0.92
N THR A 497 8.69 23.94 1.13
CA THR A 497 8.68 22.66 0.40
C THR A 497 7.59 22.67 -0.65
N ASP A 498 7.91 22.33 -1.89
CA ASP A 498 6.93 22.11 -2.95
C ASP A 498 6.23 20.75 -2.72
N TYR A 499 5.16 20.77 -1.92
CA TYR A 499 4.40 19.57 -1.60
C TYR A 499 3.65 18.97 -2.80
N ASN A 500 3.43 19.74 -3.87
CA ASN A 500 2.80 19.21 -5.09
C ASN A 500 3.77 18.26 -5.79
N LYS A 501 5.00 18.70 -6.02
CA LYS A 501 6.04 17.86 -6.61
C LYS A 501 6.44 16.71 -5.71
N LEU A 502 6.58 16.98 -4.39
CA LEU A 502 6.88 15.93 -3.42
C LEU A 502 5.81 14.84 -3.44
N PHE A 503 4.52 15.20 -3.42
CA PHE A 503 3.43 14.21 -3.48
C PHE A 503 3.46 13.41 -4.79
N ILE A 504 3.62 14.06 -5.95
CA ILE A 504 3.73 13.36 -7.24
C ILE A 504 4.91 12.38 -7.22
N PHE A 505 6.05 12.80 -6.69
CA PHE A 505 7.22 11.94 -6.55
C PHE A 505 6.92 10.71 -5.69
N LEU A 506 6.41 10.91 -4.48
CA LEU A 506 6.10 9.82 -3.55
C LEU A 506 5.02 8.88 -4.10
N ALA A 507 4.00 9.43 -4.76
CA ALA A 507 2.87 8.66 -5.25
C ALA A 507 3.16 7.89 -6.55
N GLN A 508 3.99 8.42 -7.44
CA GLN A 508 4.17 7.87 -8.80
C GLN A 508 5.59 7.39 -9.07
N LEU A 509 6.59 8.04 -8.50
CA LEU A 509 7.99 7.82 -8.84
C LEU A 509 8.76 7.06 -7.76
N TRP A 510 8.16 6.81 -6.59
CA TRP A 510 8.85 6.15 -5.48
C TRP A 510 9.52 4.82 -5.88
N ASN A 511 8.83 3.98 -6.64
CA ASN A 511 9.38 2.68 -7.06
C ASN A 511 10.32 2.76 -8.27
N ILE A 512 10.31 3.89 -8.99
CA ILE A 512 11.09 4.09 -10.22
C ILE A 512 12.43 4.75 -9.92
N VAL A 513 12.46 5.69 -8.96
CA VAL A 513 13.67 6.36 -8.50
C VAL A 513 14.35 5.52 -7.43
N GLN A 514 15.66 5.44 -7.46
CA GLN A 514 16.49 4.69 -6.51
C GLN A 514 17.42 5.60 -5.75
N VAL A 515 17.90 5.13 -4.59
CA VAL A 515 19.05 5.71 -3.91
C VAL A 515 20.28 4.99 -4.46
N ASP A 516 21.16 5.73 -5.11
CA ASP A 516 22.36 5.20 -5.70
C ASP A 516 23.62 5.89 -5.14
N HIS A 517 24.76 5.21 -5.28
CA HIS A 517 26.05 5.74 -4.87
C HIS A 517 26.63 6.60 -5.98
N ILE A 518 27.15 7.78 -5.63
CA ILE A 518 27.88 8.64 -6.57
C ILE A 518 29.22 7.98 -6.92
N LEU A 519 29.94 7.49 -5.89
CA LEU A 519 31.08 6.61 -6.09
C LEU A 519 30.61 5.17 -6.02
N PRO A 520 30.80 4.36 -7.07
CA PRO A 520 30.20 3.04 -7.17
C PRO A 520 30.71 2.08 -6.10
N ARG A 521 29.81 1.25 -5.58
CA ARG A 521 30.14 0.21 -4.58
C ARG A 521 31.09 -0.85 -5.13
N ASN A 522 30.93 -1.23 -6.38
CA ASN A 522 31.75 -2.20 -7.10
C ASN A 522 32.22 -1.55 -8.40
N PRO A 523 33.38 -0.85 -8.40
CA PRO A 523 33.92 -0.26 -9.61
C PRO A 523 34.33 -1.36 -10.59
N ASP A 524 33.99 -1.18 -11.86
CA ASP A 524 34.40 -2.09 -12.93
C ASP A 524 35.91 -2.17 -13.05
N LYS A 525 36.43 -3.29 -13.62
CA LYS A 525 37.86 -3.51 -13.80
C LYS A 525 38.55 -2.40 -14.61
N ASP A 526 37.82 -1.78 -15.53
CA ASP A 526 38.28 -0.66 -16.37
C ASP A 526 37.94 0.71 -15.80
N SER A 527 37.25 0.75 -14.63
CA SER A 527 36.91 2.00 -13.95
C SER A 527 38.16 2.75 -13.52
N GLN A 528 38.12 4.09 -13.61
CA GLN A 528 39.16 4.96 -13.09
C GLN A 528 39.30 4.92 -11.55
N PHE A 529 38.34 4.24 -10.85
CA PHE A 529 38.34 4.13 -9.41
C PHE A 529 38.99 2.83 -8.95
N LYS A 530 39.99 2.91 -8.10
CA LYS A 530 40.66 1.76 -7.48
C LYS A 530 40.69 1.98 -5.96
N TYR A 531 39.63 1.64 -5.25
CA TYR A 531 39.66 1.71 -3.79
C TYR A 531 39.49 0.35 -3.10
N TRP A 532 39.21 -0.75 -3.85
CA TRP A 532 39.34 -2.13 -3.36
C TRP A 532 39.60 -3.10 -4.51
N SER A 533 40.05 -4.31 -4.16
CA SER A 533 40.13 -5.43 -5.08
C SER A 533 38.96 -6.41 -4.84
N THR A 534 38.62 -7.16 -5.87
CA THR A 534 37.48 -8.11 -5.89
C THR A 534 37.63 -9.35 -4.97
N ASN A 535 38.77 -9.53 -4.28
CA ASN A 535 38.99 -10.64 -3.35
C ASN A 535 38.42 -10.31 -1.96
N LYS A 536 37.65 -11.24 -1.39
CA LYS A 536 36.96 -11.10 -0.09
C LYS A 536 37.86 -10.80 1.12
N GLU A 537 39.17 -10.99 1.00
CA GLU A 537 40.16 -10.76 2.07
C GLU A 537 40.93 -9.44 1.92
N THR A 538 40.56 -8.59 0.98
CA THR A 538 41.37 -7.42 0.67
C THR A 538 40.95 -6.19 1.45
N LYS A 539 41.91 -5.56 2.00
CA LYS A 539 41.92 -4.28 2.68
C LYS A 539 41.83 -3.16 1.67
N VAL A 540 41.07 -2.12 2.00
CA VAL A 540 40.87 -0.96 1.15
C VAL A 540 41.83 0.14 1.54
N TYR A 541 42.41 0.79 0.56
CA TYR A 541 43.42 1.81 0.76
C TYR A 541 42.91 3.17 0.27
N LEU A 542 42.96 4.16 1.12
CA LEU A 542 42.64 5.55 0.83
C LEU A 542 43.79 6.45 1.19
N LYS A 543 44.15 7.38 0.32
CA LYS A 543 45.06 8.47 0.61
C LYS A 543 44.24 9.70 0.98
N GLU A 544 44.50 10.29 2.13
CA GLU A 544 43.76 11.45 2.62
C GLU A 544 43.93 12.63 1.64
N GLY A 545 42.84 13.23 1.19
CA GLY A 545 42.81 14.38 0.29
C GLY A 545 43.18 14.14 -1.18
N GLN A 546 43.28 12.87 -1.63
CA GLN A 546 43.50 12.51 -3.03
C GLN A 546 42.26 11.91 -3.71
N ASP A 547 42.28 12.04 -5.05
CA ASP A 547 41.24 11.42 -5.89
C ASP A 547 41.27 9.90 -5.75
N PHE A 548 40.08 9.26 -5.80
CA PHE A 548 39.92 7.81 -5.81
C PHE A 548 40.39 7.14 -7.12
N TYR A 549 41.36 7.80 -7.83
CA TYR A 549 41.90 7.32 -9.08
C TYR A 549 42.98 6.25 -8.88
N LYS A 550 43.18 5.45 -9.91
CA LYS A 550 44.34 4.53 -10.02
C LYS A 550 45.64 5.27 -9.81
N SER A 551 46.17 5.27 -8.61
CA SER A 551 47.54 5.76 -8.36
C SER A 551 48.31 4.61 -7.69
N ASP A 552 49.52 4.37 -8.20
CA ASP A 552 50.44 3.38 -7.63
C ASP A 552 51.20 3.95 -6.42
N GLU A 553 50.83 5.13 -5.92
CA GLU A 553 51.48 5.79 -4.81
C GLU A 553 51.02 5.32 -3.44
N LEU A 554 51.92 5.38 -2.47
CA LEU A 554 51.80 4.95 -1.08
C LEU A 554 50.52 5.43 -0.38
N VAL A 555 49.86 4.51 0.23
CA VAL A 555 48.55 4.62 0.88
C VAL A 555 48.72 4.99 2.35
N HIS A 556 47.97 5.97 2.84
CA HIS A 556 48.06 6.45 4.22
C HIS A 556 46.98 5.91 5.16
N GLU A 557 45.82 5.49 4.68
CA GLU A 557 44.75 4.91 5.48
C GLU A 557 44.35 3.53 4.97
N TYR A 558 44.05 2.67 5.92
CA TYR A 558 43.77 1.26 5.70
C TYR A 558 42.47 0.85 6.38
N TYR A 559 41.51 0.31 5.62
CA TYR A 559 40.22 -0.12 6.12
C TYR A 559 39.92 -1.59 5.76
N GLU A 560 39.24 -2.28 6.66
CA GLU A 560 38.54 -3.51 6.27
C GLU A 560 37.35 -3.13 5.36
N LYS A 561 37.02 -4.03 4.41
CA LYS A 561 35.97 -3.76 3.41
C LYS A 561 34.64 -3.33 4.03
N ASP A 562 34.15 -4.06 5.04
CA ASP A 562 32.87 -3.79 5.68
C ASP A 562 32.88 -2.45 6.43
N LEU A 563 34.00 -2.09 7.04
CA LEU A 563 34.16 -0.83 7.73
C LEU A 563 34.22 0.32 6.72
N PHE A 564 34.93 0.14 5.61
CA PHE A 564 34.98 1.11 4.53
C PHE A 564 33.61 1.36 3.90
N GLU A 565 32.86 0.30 3.58
CA GLU A 565 31.50 0.45 3.05
C GLU A 565 30.63 1.25 4.01
N LYS A 566 30.66 0.92 5.31
CA LYS A 566 29.85 1.59 6.34
C LYS A 566 30.22 3.05 6.53
N GLU A 567 31.51 3.36 6.63
CA GLU A 567 31.99 4.69 7.04
C GLU A 567 32.21 5.65 5.88
N LYS A 568 32.57 5.15 4.71
CA LYS A 568 33.01 5.96 3.58
C LYS A 568 32.07 5.90 2.36
N LEU A 569 31.48 4.74 2.07
CA LEU A 569 30.62 4.58 0.88
C LEU A 569 29.14 4.79 1.16
N HIS A 570 28.64 4.30 2.29
CA HIS A 570 27.21 4.32 2.58
C HIS A 570 26.66 5.61 3.18
N PRO A 571 27.47 6.56 3.72
CA PRO A 571 26.94 7.81 4.25
C PRO A 571 26.19 8.63 3.22
N ILE A 572 25.24 9.45 3.69
CA ILE A 572 24.35 10.27 2.85
C ILE A 572 25.13 11.18 1.86
N GLY A 573 26.35 11.59 2.19
CA GLY A 573 27.20 12.40 1.31
C GLY A 573 27.55 11.74 -0.02
N ASN A 574 27.58 10.41 -0.06
CA ASN A 574 27.83 9.63 -1.28
C ASN A 574 26.55 9.12 -1.95
N LEU A 575 25.36 9.50 -1.49
CA LEU A 575 24.09 9.01 -1.99
C LEU A 575 23.32 10.09 -2.76
N ARG A 576 22.63 9.69 -3.81
CA ARG A 576 21.74 10.54 -4.61
C ARG A 576 20.47 9.80 -4.98
N LEU A 577 19.45 10.55 -5.38
CA LEU A 577 18.28 10.02 -6.06
C LEU A 577 18.55 9.89 -7.55
N GLU A 578 18.29 8.73 -8.13
CA GLU A 578 18.49 8.47 -9.56
C GLU A 578 17.35 7.61 -10.12
N TYR A 579 16.97 7.88 -11.38
CA TYR A 579 16.02 7.02 -12.09
C TYR A 579 16.68 5.67 -12.41
N GLY A 580 15.95 4.55 -12.16
CA GLY A 580 16.44 3.23 -12.54
C GLY A 580 16.72 3.12 -14.04
N GLN A 581 17.78 2.41 -14.43
CA GLN A 581 18.27 2.32 -15.83
C GLN A 581 17.18 1.94 -16.84
N ASP A 582 16.24 1.04 -16.48
CA ASP A 582 15.14 0.63 -17.36
C ASP A 582 14.13 1.74 -17.68
N ASN A 583 14.13 2.83 -16.91
CA ASN A 583 13.19 3.95 -17.05
C ASN A 583 13.82 5.16 -17.75
N ILE A 584 15.14 5.29 -17.76
CA ILE A 584 15.87 6.34 -18.50
C ILE A 584 15.62 6.17 -20.01
N SER A 585 15.58 4.95 -20.50
CA SER A 585 15.34 4.64 -21.92
C SER A 585 13.91 4.96 -22.39
N LYS A 586 12.94 5.15 -21.48
CA LYS A 586 11.55 5.44 -21.83
C LYS A 586 11.20 6.92 -21.95
N GLY A 587 12.16 7.82 -21.76
CA GLY A 587 12.00 9.27 -22.01
C GLY A 587 11.01 9.99 -21.10
N ASN A 588 10.52 9.34 -20.03
CA ASN A 588 9.49 9.87 -19.13
C ASN A 588 10.11 10.41 -17.83
N GLN A 589 10.96 11.43 -17.93
CA GLN A 589 11.29 12.23 -16.74
C GLN A 589 10.11 13.13 -16.40
N LEU A 590 9.23 12.64 -15.52
CA LEU A 590 8.03 13.38 -15.10
C LEU A 590 8.36 14.53 -14.13
N ILE A 591 9.50 14.48 -13.45
CA ILE A 591 9.98 15.50 -12.50
C ILE A 591 11.48 15.58 -12.58
N GLU A 592 11.99 16.80 -12.67
CA GLU A 592 13.41 17.08 -12.57
C GLU A 592 13.89 16.88 -11.13
N LEU A 593 14.84 15.96 -10.93
CA LEU A 593 15.48 15.77 -9.64
C LEU A 593 16.59 16.83 -9.52
N LYS A 594 16.57 17.61 -8.44
CA LYS A 594 17.66 18.52 -8.14
C LYS A 594 18.96 17.73 -8.03
N ASP A 595 19.93 18.12 -8.80
CA ASP A 595 21.28 17.65 -8.59
C ASP A 595 21.85 18.36 -7.35
N LEU A 596 21.67 17.71 -6.21
CA LEU A 596 22.15 18.20 -4.91
C LEU A 596 23.69 18.18 -4.87
N GLY A 597 24.30 18.95 -5.74
CA GLY A 597 25.73 19.08 -5.93
C GLY A 597 26.21 18.46 -7.23
N ASN A 598 26.08 19.21 -8.34
CA ASN A 598 26.53 18.91 -9.71
C ASN A 598 28.09 18.89 -9.82
N GLN A 599 28.82 18.85 -8.73
CA GLN A 599 30.25 18.68 -8.78
C GLN A 599 30.56 17.21 -9.07
N LYS A 600 31.36 16.99 -10.09
CA LYS A 600 31.92 15.67 -10.39
C LYS A 600 32.72 15.23 -9.15
N ILE A 601 32.08 14.46 -8.28
CA ILE A 601 32.70 13.98 -7.04
C ILE A 601 33.74 12.94 -7.46
N SER A 602 34.99 13.24 -7.17
CA SER A 602 36.11 12.38 -7.45
C SER A 602 37.01 12.14 -6.22
N THR A 603 36.77 12.87 -5.11
CA THR A 603 37.53 12.73 -3.88
C THR A 603 36.63 12.46 -2.68
N TYR A 604 37.19 11.84 -1.65
CA TYR A 604 36.49 11.65 -0.37
C TYR A 604 36.24 13.00 0.34
N THR A 605 37.10 13.98 0.17
CA THR A 605 36.93 15.35 0.70
C THR A 605 35.64 15.96 0.13
N GLN A 606 35.39 15.84 -1.17
CA GLN A 606 34.15 16.32 -1.80
C GLN A 606 32.91 15.61 -1.30
N ILE A 607 33.00 14.30 -0.96
CA ILE A 607 31.88 13.58 -0.29
C ILE A 607 31.59 14.20 1.08
N LEU A 608 32.61 14.50 1.88
CA LEU A 608 32.45 15.11 3.20
C LEU A 608 31.87 16.53 3.11
N GLU A 609 32.35 17.34 2.15
CA GLU A 609 31.83 18.69 1.89
C GLU A 609 30.31 18.59 1.51
N ARG A 610 29.98 17.72 0.57
CA ARG A 610 28.58 17.48 0.20
C ARG A 610 27.75 16.95 1.36
N GLN A 611 28.29 16.03 2.16
CA GLN A 611 27.62 15.53 3.38
C GLN A 611 27.32 16.67 4.35
N SER A 612 28.26 17.55 4.58
CA SER A 612 28.09 18.71 5.45
C SER A 612 27.01 19.65 4.91
N ALA A 613 27.01 19.95 3.62
CA ALA A 613 26.00 20.77 2.97
C ALA A 613 24.60 20.11 3.09
N LEU A 614 24.47 18.81 2.81
CA LEU A 614 23.20 18.08 2.95
C LEU A 614 22.68 18.08 4.39
N VAL A 615 23.57 17.93 5.37
CA VAL A 615 23.19 17.98 6.79
C VAL A 615 22.63 19.35 7.16
N GLU A 616 23.25 20.43 6.71
CA GLU A 616 22.73 21.79 6.95
C GLU A 616 21.39 22.02 6.21
N THR A 617 21.25 21.55 4.98
CA THR A 617 19.96 21.61 4.27
C THR A 617 18.88 20.83 5.01
N ILE A 618 19.17 19.64 5.56
CA ILE A 618 18.23 18.84 6.36
C ILE A 618 17.82 19.61 7.62
N LEU A 619 18.76 20.23 8.33
CA LEU A 619 18.48 21.04 9.52
C LEU A 619 17.64 22.29 9.16
N ASN A 620 17.96 22.96 8.07
CA ASN A 620 17.27 24.15 7.60
C ASN A 620 15.86 23.84 7.07
N SER A 621 15.64 22.67 6.48
CA SER A 621 14.35 22.24 5.96
C SER A 621 13.32 21.91 7.04
N ARG A 622 13.73 21.84 8.30
CA ARG A 622 12.89 21.50 9.46
C ARG A 622 12.18 20.14 9.36
N ILE A 623 12.67 19.26 8.50
CA ILE A 623 12.25 17.85 8.53
C ILE A 623 12.79 17.13 9.78
N VAL A 624 13.74 17.76 10.46
CA VAL A 624 14.36 17.30 11.71
C VAL A 624 14.16 18.34 12.81
N LEU A 625 13.74 17.88 14.00
CA LEU A 625 13.45 18.68 15.16
C LEU A 625 14.63 18.66 16.13
N THR A 626 15.16 19.81 16.54
CA THR A 626 16.26 19.91 17.52
C THR A 626 15.93 20.90 18.62
N SER A 627 16.60 20.81 19.79
CA SER A 627 16.44 21.80 20.86
C SER A 627 16.78 23.23 20.42
N ASP A 628 17.61 23.38 19.39
CA ASP A 628 18.07 24.68 18.88
C ASP A 628 17.04 25.31 17.91
N ASN A 629 16.21 24.49 17.22
CA ASN A 629 15.19 24.97 16.29
C ASN A 629 13.75 24.89 16.79
N ILE A 630 13.55 24.42 18.02
CA ILE A 630 12.22 24.28 18.66
C ILE A 630 11.49 25.61 18.81
N GLY A 631 12.20 26.72 19.09
CA GLY A 631 11.61 28.05 19.18
C GLY A 631 11.13 28.61 17.83
N GLU A 632 11.75 28.18 16.73
CA GLU A 632 11.41 28.56 15.36
C GLU A 632 10.34 27.68 14.71
N ILE A 633 9.96 26.58 15.36
CA ILE A 633 8.74 25.85 14.99
C ILE A 633 7.53 26.63 15.55
N THR A 634 7.49 27.90 15.26
CA THR A 634 6.21 28.59 15.05
C THR A 634 5.47 27.75 13.99
N PRO A 635 4.13 27.60 14.12
CA PRO A 635 3.38 26.93 13.08
C PRO A 635 3.92 27.45 11.76
N LEU A 636 4.22 26.56 10.81
CA LEU A 636 4.26 26.95 9.41
C LEU A 636 2.95 27.69 9.23
N VAL A 637 3.06 29.02 9.40
CA VAL A 637 1.93 29.91 9.22
C VAL A 637 1.43 29.55 7.86
N HIS A 638 0.22 29.08 7.84
CA HIS A 638 -0.58 28.87 6.69
C HIS A 638 -0.16 29.77 5.54
N LYS A 639 0.80 29.34 4.75
CA LYS A 639 0.92 29.86 3.43
C LYS A 639 0.22 28.87 2.53
N THR A 640 -1.04 29.20 2.38
CA THR A 640 -1.85 28.93 1.23
C THR A 640 -1.83 27.50 0.71
N MET A 641 -2.87 26.74 1.02
CA MET A 641 -3.27 25.62 0.19
C MET A 641 -3.50 26.15 -1.22
N ILE A 642 -2.50 26.05 -2.09
CA ILE A 642 -2.64 26.44 -3.48
C ILE A 642 -3.40 25.31 -4.16
N ILE A 643 -4.69 25.47 -4.32
CA ILE A 643 -5.46 24.65 -5.27
C ILE A 643 -5.17 25.25 -6.63
N GLU A 644 -4.38 24.56 -7.43
CA GLU A 644 -4.22 24.92 -8.83
C GLU A 644 -5.47 24.50 -9.60
N ILE A 645 -6.30 25.48 -9.95
CA ILE A 645 -7.40 25.26 -10.88
C ILE A 645 -6.81 25.32 -12.29
N THR A 646 -6.64 24.15 -12.90
CA THR A 646 -6.21 24.01 -14.30
C THR A 646 -7.36 23.52 -15.16
N ASN A 647 -7.28 23.73 -16.49
CA ASN A 647 -8.31 23.31 -17.46
C ASN A 647 -8.46 21.78 -17.62
N ARG A 648 -7.87 20.96 -16.76
CA ARG A 648 -7.97 19.50 -16.84
C ARG A 648 -9.38 19.03 -16.48
N SER A 649 -10.01 18.25 -17.36
CA SER A 649 -11.42 17.85 -17.34
C SER A 649 -11.92 17.16 -16.07
N HIS A 650 -11.06 16.54 -15.27
CA HIS A 650 -11.42 15.89 -14.01
C HIS A 650 -11.53 16.85 -12.82
N LEU A 651 -10.96 18.08 -12.91
CA LEU A 651 -11.10 19.11 -11.87
C LEU A 651 -12.33 20.01 -12.08
N MET A 652 -12.89 20.03 -13.27
CA MET A 652 -14.08 20.86 -13.57
C MET A 652 -15.36 20.35 -12.87
N GLY A 653 -15.42 19.09 -12.43
CA GLY A 653 -16.56 18.54 -11.67
C GLY A 653 -16.67 19.08 -10.23
N ASP A 654 -15.56 19.42 -9.60
CA ASP A 654 -15.51 19.88 -8.20
C ASP A 654 -15.44 21.41 -8.06
N LEU A 655 -15.49 22.14 -9.17
CA LEU A 655 -15.27 23.59 -9.22
C LEU A 655 -16.25 24.37 -8.33
N ASP A 656 -17.50 23.92 -8.25
CA ASP A 656 -18.53 24.54 -7.41
C ASP A 656 -18.22 24.42 -5.90
N ASN A 657 -17.67 23.28 -5.46
CA ASN A 657 -17.28 23.08 -4.07
C ASN A 657 -16.03 23.89 -3.72
N ILE A 658 -15.05 23.91 -4.61
CA ILE A 658 -13.80 24.67 -4.42
C ILE A 658 -14.12 26.15 -4.31
N THR A 659 -14.88 26.70 -5.25
CA THR A 659 -15.13 28.15 -5.32
C THR A 659 -16.12 28.69 -4.28
N LYS A 660 -16.97 27.83 -3.71
CA LYS A 660 -17.88 28.22 -2.61
C LYS A 660 -17.16 28.40 -1.27
N ASN A 661 -16.06 27.70 -1.07
CA ASN A 661 -15.37 27.61 0.21
C ASN A 661 -13.95 28.16 0.16
N SER A 662 -13.62 28.97 -0.86
CA SER A 662 -12.26 29.50 -1.02
C SER A 662 -12.26 30.92 -1.61
N ASN A 663 -11.21 31.67 -1.27
CA ASN A 663 -10.90 32.98 -1.82
C ASN A 663 -9.71 32.90 -2.77
N VAL A 664 -9.72 33.64 -3.85
CA VAL A 664 -8.58 33.72 -4.78
C VAL A 664 -7.50 34.60 -4.19
N ILE A 665 -6.26 34.10 -4.19
CA ILE A 665 -5.10 34.85 -3.66
C ILE A 665 -4.31 35.48 -4.77
N SER A 666 -3.95 34.70 -5.76
CA SER A 666 -3.13 35.10 -6.90
C SER A 666 -3.43 34.20 -8.09
N PHE A 667 -2.91 34.55 -9.24
CA PHE A 667 -2.92 33.68 -10.40
C PHE A 667 -1.57 33.76 -11.12
N ILE A 668 -1.25 32.72 -11.89
CA ILE A 668 -0.11 32.69 -12.78
C ILE A 668 -0.66 32.68 -14.22
N TYR A 669 -0.16 33.54 -15.06
CA TYR A 669 -0.50 33.58 -16.48
C TYR A 669 0.78 33.73 -17.31
N LYS A 670 1.03 32.76 -18.22
CA LYS A 670 2.25 32.70 -19.05
C LYS A 670 3.54 32.82 -18.19
N THR A 671 3.62 32.03 -17.12
CA THR A 671 4.75 31.98 -16.18
C THR A 671 4.93 33.15 -15.21
N GLU A 672 4.20 34.25 -15.37
CA GLU A 672 4.24 35.38 -14.46
C GLU A 672 3.15 35.31 -13.40
N LYS A 673 3.50 35.61 -12.12
CA LYS A 673 2.59 35.62 -10.99
C LYS A 673 1.99 37.00 -10.76
N TYR A 674 0.67 37.04 -10.60
CA TYR A 674 -0.10 38.26 -10.35
C TYR A 674 -0.86 38.14 -9.04
N ASN A 675 -0.78 39.16 -8.18
CA ASN A 675 -1.57 39.27 -6.97
C ASN A 675 -2.86 40.07 -7.24
N LEU A 676 -3.92 39.76 -6.49
CA LEU A 676 -5.21 40.42 -6.62
C LEU A 676 -5.42 41.45 -5.52
N ASP A 677 -5.99 42.62 -5.87
CA ASP A 677 -6.37 43.68 -4.88
C ASP A 677 -7.53 43.22 -4.00
N LYS A 678 -8.41 42.39 -4.53
CA LYS A 678 -9.53 41.78 -3.82
C LYS A 678 -9.53 40.28 -4.09
N HIS A 679 -9.59 39.49 -3.04
CA HIS A 679 -9.51 38.04 -3.10
C HIS A 679 -10.83 37.36 -3.53
N THR A 680 -11.45 37.84 -4.60
CA THR A 680 -12.71 37.32 -5.12
C THR A 680 -12.57 36.82 -6.56
N TYR A 681 -13.38 35.83 -6.93
CA TYR A 681 -13.39 35.26 -8.30
C TYR A 681 -13.84 36.30 -9.37
N VAL A 682 -14.65 37.26 -8.97
CA VAL A 682 -15.02 38.39 -9.87
C VAL A 682 -13.83 39.30 -10.11
N ASN A 683 -13.05 39.63 -9.08
CA ASN A 683 -11.83 40.43 -9.24
C ASN A 683 -10.75 39.67 -10.05
N LEU A 684 -10.64 38.35 -9.88
CA LEU A 684 -9.83 37.52 -10.75
C LEU A 684 -10.24 37.64 -12.22
N LEU A 685 -11.53 37.44 -12.51
CA LEU A 685 -12.10 37.52 -13.85
C LEU A 685 -11.80 38.88 -14.50
N GLU A 686 -12.07 39.99 -13.78
CA GLU A 686 -11.75 41.35 -14.25
C GLU A 686 -10.25 41.56 -14.51
N THR A 687 -9.40 41.12 -13.57
CA THR A 687 -7.94 41.36 -13.65
C THR A 687 -7.30 40.55 -14.78
N VAL A 688 -7.69 39.29 -14.95
CA VAL A 688 -7.19 38.43 -16.06
C VAL A 688 -7.66 39.00 -17.40
N LEU A 689 -8.91 39.42 -17.55
CA LEU A 689 -9.39 40.00 -18.81
C LEU A 689 -8.71 41.32 -19.14
N LYS A 690 -8.42 42.16 -18.16
CA LYS A 690 -7.63 43.40 -18.35
C LYS A 690 -6.21 43.08 -18.79
N LEU A 691 -5.63 42.00 -18.26
CA LEU A 691 -4.30 41.51 -18.66
C LEU A 691 -4.33 40.99 -20.09
N ILE A 692 -5.31 40.13 -20.43
CA ILE A 692 -5.51 39.61 -21.77
C ILE A 692 -5.69 40.72 -22.80
N TYR A 693 -6.45 41.77 -22.45
CA TYR A 693 -6.62 42.92 -23.33
C TYR A 693 -5.32 43.60 -23.70
N LYS A 694 -4.33 43.66 -22.78
CA LYS A 694 -3.01 44.22 -23.07
C LYS A 694 -2.22 43.41 -24.10
N PHE A 695 -2.42 42.10 -24.13
CA PHE A 695 -1.72 41.20 -25.06
C PHE A 695 -2.49 40.94 -26.37
N CYS A 696 -3.80 40.86 -26.30
CA CYS A 696 -4.66 40.48 -27.43
C CYS A 696 -5.89 41.39 -27.58
N PRO A 697 -5.72 42.74 -27.73
CA PRO A 697 -6.84 43.71 -27.69
C PRO A 697 -7.88 43.46 -28.80
N GLN A 698 -7.42 43.16 -30.02
CA GLN A 698 -8.31 42.96 -31.16
C GLN A 698 -9.18 41.71 -31.06
N LYS A 699 -8.61 40.62 -30.53
CA LYS A 699 -9.33 39.36 -30.35
C LYS A 699 -10.41 39.49 -29.28
N LEU A 700 -10.09 40.14 -28.16
CA LEU A 700 -11.05 40.33 -27.07
C LEU A 700 -12.17 41.33 -27.49
N ALA A 701 -11.84 42.39 -28.23
CA ALA A 701 -12.83 43.33 -28.79
C ALA A 701 -13.79 42.64 -29.73
N LYS A 702 -13.31 41.80 -30.64
CA LYS A 702 -14.13 41.03 -31.56
C LYS A 702 -15.11 40.10 -30.85
N LEU A 703 -14.68 39.48 -29.75
CA LEU A 703 -15.53 38.62 -28.94
C LEU A 703 -16.65 39.46 -28.25
N ALA A 704 -16.33 40.67 -27.75
CA ALA A 704 -17.28 41.57 -27.15
C ALA A 704 -18.31 42.09 -28.15
N GLU A 705 -17.91 42.41 -29.39
CA GLU A 705 -18.81 42.80 -30.49
C GLU A 705 -19.87 41.75 -30.79
N GLN A 706 -19.53 40.47 -30.63
CA GLN A 706 -20.45 39.34 -30.84
C GLN A 706 -21.39 39.10 -29.67
N ASN A 707 -21.34 39.87 -28.58
CA ASN A 707 -22.10 39.67 -27.34
C ASN A 707 -21.89 38.22 -26.82
N TYR A 708 -20.65 37.89 -26.51
CA TYR A 708 -20.22 36.53 -26.22
C TYR A 708 -21.02 35.83 -25.13
N LYS A 709 -21.58 34.66 -25.44
CA LYS A 709 -22.47 33.88 -24.57
C LYS A 709 -21.94 32.43 -24.49
N PRO A 710 -20.95 32.13 -23.69
CA PRO A 710 -20.36 30.78 -23.63
C PRO A 710 -21.30 29.71 -23.06
N PHE A 711 -22.25 30.11 -22.23
CA PHE A 711 -23.12 29.18 -21.51
C PHE A 711 -24.58 29.69 -21.49
N GLY A 712 -25.37 29.29 -22.49
CA GLY A 712 -26.79 29.65 -22.62
C GLY A 712 -27.01 31.08 -23.13
N ASP A 713 -28.12 31.72 -22.72
CA ASP A 713 -28.55 33.05 -23.24
C ASP A 713 -27.92 34.24 -22.54
N ARG A 714 -27.11 34.00 -21.50
CA ARG A 714 -26.53 35.08 -20.68
C ARG A 714 -25.25 35.60 -21.32
N ILE A 715 -25.18 36.91 -21.53
CA ILE A 715 -24.03 37.58 -22.14
C ILE A 715 -22.91 37.71 -21.12
N GLY A 716 -21.75 37.10 -21.38
CA GLY A 716 -20.55 37.19 -20.56
C GLY A 716 -19.73 38.44 -20.89
N LEU A 717 -19.57 38.76 -22.17
CA LEU A 717 -18.81 39.91 -22.66
C LEU A 717 -19.58 40.63 -23.78
N SER A 718 -19.60 41.98 -23.76
CA SER A 718 -20.29 42.80 -24.74
C SER A 718 -19.54 44.09 -25.08
N SER A 719 -19.67 44.56 -26.29
CA SER A 719 -19.22 45.91 -26.69
C SER A 719 -20.18 47.04 -26.27
N ASN A 720 -21.39 46.71 -25.84
CA ASN A 720 -22.38 47.68 -25.36
C ASN A 720 -22.81 47.36 -23.91
N GLN A 721 -22.66 48.33 -23.02
CA GLN A 721 -23.02 48.20 -21.62
C GLN A 721 -24.51 47.87 -21.39
N GLU A 722 -25.40 48.37 -22.20
CA GLU A 722 -26.84 48.13 -22.10
C GLU A 722 -27.26 46.69 -22.31
N ASN A 723 -26.41 45.89 -22.96
CA ASN A 723 -26.62 44.47 -23.17
C ASN A 723 -26.40 43.62 -21.87
N ILE A 724 -25.71 44.19 -20.87
CA ILE A 724 -25.42 43.52 -19.60
C ILE A 724 -26.43 44.03 -18.55
N LYS A 725 -27.40 43.21 -18.22
CA LYS A 725 -28.61 43.59 -17.49
C LYS A 725 -28.47 43.64 -15.96
N ILE A 726 -27.43 43.06 -15.36
CA ILE A 726 -27.39 42.87 -13.89
C ILE A 726 -26.26 43.67 -13.22
N LYS A 727 -25.01 43.21 -13.37
CA LYS A 727 -23.81 43.89 -12.85
C LYS A 727 -22.75 43.92 -13.93
N CYS A 728 -22.17 45.09 -14.13
CA CYS A 728 -21.23 45.34 -15.20
C CYS A 728 -19.91 45.89 -14.68
N ALA A 729 -18.78 45.33 -15.17
CA ALA A 729 -17.46 45.94 -15.02
C ALA A 729 -16.91 46.34 -16.38
N VAL A 730 -16.13 47.42 -16.41
CA VAL A 730 -15.43 47.91 -17.60
C VAL A 730 -14.05 47.24 -17.65
N ILE A 731 -13.79 46.51 -18.71
CA ILE A 731 -12.47 45.87 -18.94
C ILE A 731 -11.57 46.81 -19.72
N ALA A 732 -12.09 47.45 -20.76
CA ALA A 732 -11.44 48.45 -21.58
C ALA A 732 -12.51 49.33 -22.27
N ASP A 733 -12.10 50.33 -23.07
CA ASP A 733 -13.01 51.11 -23.89
C ASP A 733 -13.86 50.21 -24.79
N ASN A 734 -15.18 50.29 -24.62
CA ASN A 734 -16.15 49.46 -25.32
C ASN A 734 -16.03 47.96 -25.10
N ILE A 735 -15.55 47.52 -23.94
CA ILE A 735 -15.59 46.14 -23.53
C ILE A 735 -16.13 46.01 -22.09
N TYR A 736 -17.31 45.43 -21.97
CA TYR A 736 -18.10 45.32 -20.76
C TYR A 736 -18.28 43.86 -20.37
N LEU A 737 -18.07 43.59 -19.08
CA LEU A 737 -18.12 42.25 -18.50
C LEU A 737 -19.31 42.13 -17.55
N GLU A 738 -20.09 41.08 -17.67
CA GLU A 738 -21.04 40.69 -16.64
C GLU A 738 -20.29 40.15 -15.41
N THR A 739 -20.62 40.64 -14.23
CA THR A 739 -19.92 40.29 -12.96
C THR A 739 -20.80 39.64 -11.91
N ASN A 740 -22.06 39.38 -12.22
CA ASN A 740 -22.97 38.71 -11.30
C ASN A 740 -22.92 37.17 -11.48
N TYR A 741 -21.77 36.61 -11.25
CA TYR A 741 -21.50 35.17 -11.41
C TYR A 741 -21.04 34.50 -10.12
N SER A 742 -21.29 33.19 -9.97
CA SER A 742 -20.64 32.37 -8.94
C SER A 742 -19.15 32.23 -9.25
N GLY A 743 -18.36 31.87 -8.23
CA GLY A 743 -16.92 31.64 -8.40
C GLY A 743 -16.61 30.61 -9.50
N ALA A 744 -17.34 29.48 -9.51
CA ALA A 744 -17.18 28.45 -10.53
C ALA A 744 -17.48 28.95 -11.95
N TYR A 745 -18.49 29.80 -12.07
CA TYR A 745 -18.84 30.38 -13.37
C TYR A 745 -17.79 31.39 -13.85
N CYS A 746 -17.21 32.19 -12.96
CA CYS A 746 -16.10 33.09 -13.29
C CYS A 746 -14.89 32.32 -13.87
N VAL A 747 -14.53 31.21 -13.24
CA VAL A 747 -13.43 30.36 -13.72
C VAL A 747 -13.75 29.73 -15.08
N LYS A 748 -14.95 29.15 -15.24
CA LYS A 748 -15.39 28.57 -16.52
C LYS A 748 -15.40 29.60 -17.64
N LEU A 749 -15.84 30.81 -17.34
CA LEU A 749 -15.88 31.91 -18.31
C LEU A 749 -14.47 32.32 -18.76
N LEU A 750 -13.51 32.39 -17.84
CA LEU A 750 -12.11 32.66 -18.18
C LEU A 750 -11.55 31.62 -19.16
N TYR A 751 -11.71 30.34 -18.84
CA TYR A 751 -11.19 29.27 -19.71
C TYR A 751 -11.88 29.26 -21.09
N ALA A 752 -13.18 29.53 -21.13
CA ALA A 752 -13.92 29.63 -22.39
C ALA A 752 -13.41 30.80 -23.25
N ILE A 753 -13.22 31.97 -22.65
CA ILE A 753 -12.69 33.17 -23.35
C ILE A 753 -11.27 32.90 -23.87
N LEU A 754 -10.38 32.30 -23.06
CA LEU A 754 -9.03 31.97 -23.49
C LEU A 754 -9.03 31.03 -24.71
N GLY A 755 -9.87 30.00 -24.70
CA GLY A 755 -10.02 29.09 -25.84
C GLY A 755 -10.52 29.79 -27.13
N GLU A 756 -11.47 30.70 -27.01
CA GLU A 756 -12.03 31.43 -28.17
C GLU A 756 -11.06 32.45 -28.78
N ILE A 757 -10.14 32.97 -28.03
CA ILE A 757 -9.12 33.90 -28.52
C ILE A 757 -7.80 33.20 -28.92
N ASP A 758 -7.78 31.88 -29.02
CA ASP A 758 -6.60 31.06 -29.33
C ASP A 758 -5.43 31.27 -28.36
N GLU A 759 -5.74 31.55 -27.12
CA GLU A 759 -4.78 31.51 -26.01
C GLU A 759 -4.89 30.14 -25.32
N ASN A 760 -3.76 29.59 -24.88
CA ASN A 760 -3.79 28.30 -24.21
C ASN A 760 -4.40 28.43 -22.79
N PRO A 761 -5.56 27.82 -22.52
CA PRO A 761 -6.16 27.92 -21.17
C PRO A 761 -5.29 27.31 -20.06
N ASP A 762 -4.36 26.39 -20.38
CA ASP A 762 -3.44 25.78 -19.42
C ASP A 762 -2.33 26.76 -18.96
N ASP A 763 -2.15 27.90 -19.65
CA ASP A 763 -1.26 28.98 -19.23
C ASP A 763 -1.83 29.77 -18.04
N LEU A 764 -3.09 29.57 -17.67
CA LEU A 764 -3.74 30.21 -16.52
C LEU A 764 -3.84 29.21 -15.35
N MET A 765 -3.14 29.49 -14.28
CA MET A 765 -3.24 28.76 -12.99
C MET A 765 -3.77 29.69 -11.92
N ILE A 766 -4.80 29.29 -11.19
CA ILE A 766 -5.48 30.09 -10.18
C ILE A 766 -5.16 29.54 -8.80
N ASN A 767 -4.61 30.39 -7.94
CA ASN A 767 -4.26 30.05 -6.58
C ASN A 767 -5.36 30.50 -5.61
N VAL A 768 -5.92 29.57 -4.87
CA VAL A 768 -7.02 29.84 -3.94
C VAL A 768 -6.71 29.34 -2.51
N SER A 769 -7.32 29.99 -1.51
CA SER A 769 -7.28 29.53 -0.12
C SER A 769 -8.69 29.35 0.44
N PRO A 770 -8.90 28.48 1.44
CA PRO A 770 -10.18 28.37 2.14
C PRO A 770 -10.63 29.72 2.78
N GLU A 771 -11.93 29.96 2.79
CA GLU A 771 -12.52 31.21 3.36
C GLU A 771 -12.17 31.44 4.83
N SER A 772 -11.89 30.40 5.61
CA SER A 772 -11.52 30.52 7.03
C SER A 772 -10.15 31.13 7.30
N LEU A 773 -9.42 31.59 6.27
CA LEU A 773 -8.05 32.14 6.35
C LEU A 773 -7.97 33.63 5.94
N THR A 774 -9.06 34.27 5.65
CA THR A 774 -9.19 35.74 5.44
C THR A 774 -9.98 36.41 6.54
#